data_3f8129cb5d37ad843f9cabcaf75d0e71
#
_entry.id   3f8129cb5d37ad843f9cabcaf75d0e71
#
_cell.length_a   1.000
_cell.length_b   1.000
_cell.length_c   1.000
_cell.angle_alpha   90.00
_cell.angle_beta   90.00
_cell.angle_gamma   90.00
#
_symmetry.space_group_name_H-M   'P 1'
#
loop_
_entity.id
_entity.type
_entity.pdbx_description
1 polymer ?
#
loop_
_entity_poly.entity_id
_entity_poly.type
_entity_poly.pdbx_seq_one_letter_code
_entity_poly.pdbx_strand_id
1 'polypeptide(L)'
;MSRSIGGDVLAILALAACAVILHRDGLFGGPAFYELDTRLFYYPLADWVAQQLHAGAYPLWLSGVFTGYPIFADGELGLAYLPQVVLLYLLPAPVAMVWLRVLHAFLAGLFTHLYLRTLRVEPLPALGGALVFAFGSFVTAQMHHENVVRSAVWLPAVLLCAERALYRVPRSVFVWAGVGALAFAQAALGLHVQPVLMLALALGFYSLFRAFVPSFNADGPTRNAYVPLITGASIVLGGLALAAVQWLPLGEWALVSSRRGGVDYEFGSAFGLATQNLATIVFPFFFRLPDATTWWSLWQQWETELYVGIPTLALMIVGIVFGRRVELLYFVPLAAIALLIAMAGYAPFVNLHQLLWSVPGFSFLRAPGRFTYLVVFACACLAAFGLQALSQRRFRVVVALVGGLPSVTLLAALLALLPTWRALLSSDPVRARTLVESLYLSARAQYPIDPQLVVDGLLSSLDFGNPKTAWSLGLIGLTCLCFVGWVALGHARAVLGQGLFVALLAMDLLVFASDFHPRAPLASLIPTLPAGVSSGDRVLLHDAVDLPSLEPNQLLADGVDTVQGYSSLPSQRHVELDAATSAQPGLFDLWSAPLVVGPSNPPDARVVDGVRFRANHPLASGFGGAPPAVFNVPAGVGPISSIRLVGTLSYAFQAAQGSTVATVSFDGAPSIPLRAGIELAERAYDRPSLVGLVQHVKAPVALDFEEATPEGEAYIAHLYRADLPVSGSPQTITIVPTDPKVLVEIHGIALINSAEAIHSLDLSNRDGLSRVNDMVLRNRLALPRAFVMPRAQAFSPARHAGLTATQLVASPDVNLHSMLLVEGDPNTPSEPSGAQAAIAATSVQDLGPNVVRVTATAAVPSYLVLDDFYHRGWTARVDGQPSRVFIANALFRAVALEPGVHEIEFRFEPLSQLIGAVVSAISLLVVLTLIAWGLRRG
;
A
#
# COMPACT_ATOMS: atom_id res chain seq x y z
N MET A 1 -36.10 -6.40 -33.50
CA MET A 1 -35.83 -6.56 -32.02
C MET A 1 -35.33 -7.94 -31.64
N SER A 2 -35.93 -9.08 -32.08
CA SER A 2 -35.52 -10.44 -31.65
C SER A 2 -34.07 -10.84 -31.95
N ARG A 3 -33.55 -10.47 -33.14
CA ARG A 3 -32.12 -10.75 -33.50
C ARG A 3 -31.09 -9.96 -32.67
N SER A 4 -31.47 -8.83 -32.09
CA SER A 4 -30.57 -8.03 -31.24
C SER A 4 -30.45 -8.62 -29.83
N ILE A 5 -31.53 -9.14 -29.25
CA ILE A 5 -31.53 -9.75 -27.89
C ILE A 5 -30.63 -11.00 -27.87
N GLY A 6 -30.76 -11.90 -28.87
CA GLY A 6 -29.91 -13.09 -28.97
C GLY A 6 -28.41 -12.75 -29.05
N GLY A 7 -28.06 -11.67 -29.79
CA GLY A 7 -26.67 -11.21 -29.88
C GLY A 7 -26.14 -10.65 -28.54
N ASP A 8 -26.97 -9.95 -27.79
CA ASP A 8 -26.59 -9.44 -26.45
C ASP A 8 -26.39 -10.57 -25.45
N VAL A 9 -27.28 -11.57 -25.44
CA VAL A 9 -27.14 -12.77 -24.59
C VAL A 9 -25.85 -13.52 -24.88
N LEU A 10 -25.54 -13.76 -26.16
CA LEU A 10 -24.29 -14.42 -26.56
C LEU A 10 -23.05 -13.61 -26.13
N ALA A 11 -23.09 -12.28 -26.26
CA ALA A 11 -22.00 -11.41 -25.83
C ALA A 11 -21.78 -11.48 -24.29
N ILE A 12 -22.87 -11.48 -23.52
CA ILE A 12 -22.80 -11.59 -22.04
C ILE A 12 -22.26 -12.97 -21.63
N LEU A 13 -22.70 -14.05 -22.28
CA LEU A 13 -22.18 -15.39 -22.01
C LEU A 13 -20.71 -15.52 -22.38
N ALA A 14 -20.27 -14.90 -23.50
CA ALA A 14 -18.87 -14.89 -23.90
C ALA A 14 -18.00 -14.14 -22.87
N LEU A 15 -18.45 -12.99 -22.34
CA LEU A 15 -17.75 -12.25 -21.30
C LEU A 15 -17.62 -13.05 -20.01
N ALA A 16 -18.72 -13.71 -19.58
CA ALA A 16 -18.70 -14.58 -18.41
C ALA A 16 -17.72 -15.77 -18.62
N ALA A 17 -17.76 -16.40 -19.78
CA ALA A 17 -16.85 -17.50 -20.13
C ALA A 17 -15.37 -17.03 -20.12
N CYS A 18 -15.04 -15.88 -20.70
CA CYS A 18 -13.69 -15.31 -20.67
C CYS A 18 -13.21 -15.05 -19.24
N ALA A 19 -14.05 -14.46 -18.38
CA ALA A 19 -13.71 -14.21 -16.98
C ALA A 19 -13.45 -15.52 -16.20
N VAL A 20 -14.28 -16.55 -16.39
CA VAL A 20 -14.11 -17.86 -15.77
C VAL A 20 -12.85 -18.58 -16.31
N ILE A 21 -12.64 -18.57 -17.63
CA ILE A 21 -11.47 -19.23 -18.26
C ILE A 21 -10.16 -18.60 -17.75
N LEU A 22 -10.11 -17.28 -17.61
CA LEU A 22 -8.92 -16.58 -17.11
C LEU A 22 -8.53 -17.00 -15.69
N HIS A 23 -9.50 -17.27 -14.83
CA HIS A 23 -9.29 -17.59 -13.42
C HIS A 23 -9.54 -19.07 -13.07
N ARG A 24 -9.70 -19.96 -14.08
CA ARG A 24 -10.13 -21.37 -13.88
C ARG A 24 -9.33 -22.14 -12.85
N ASP A 25 -8.02 -21.88 -12.79
CA ASP A 25 -7.08 -22.64 -11.93
C ASP A 25 -7.32 -22.38 -10.43
N GLY A 26 -7.81 -21.20 -10.06
CA GLY A 26 -8.07 -20.80 -8.67
C GLY A 26 -9.51 -20.94 -8.19
N LEU A 27 -10.48 -21.29 -9.07
CA LEU A 27 -11.91 -21.26 -8.76
C LEU A 27 -12.33 -22.19 -7.60
N PHE A 28 -11.57 -23.26 -7.35
CA PHE A 28 -11.87 -24.28 -6.34
C PHE A 28 -10.69 -24.56 -5.41
N GLY A 29 -9.84 -23.55 -5.15
CA GLY A 29 -8.72 -23.67 -4.23
C GLY A 29 -7.40 -24.10 -4.86
N GLY A 30 -7.24 -23.91 -6.18
CA GLY A 30 -5.98 -24.10 -6.89
C GLY A 30 -5.02 -22.90 -6.72
N PRO A 31 -4.00 -22.77 -7.61
CA PRO A 31 -3.03 -21.68 -7.54
C PRO A 31 -3.66 -20.30 -7.49
N ALA A 32 -3.19 -19.45 -6.59
CA ALA A 32 -3.65 -18.09 -6.39
C ALA A 32 -2.61 -17.09 -6.92
N PHE A 33 -2.99 -15.84 -7.10
CA PHE A 33 -2.05 -14.76 -7.36
C PHE A 33 -1.13 -14.58 -6.15
N TYR A 34 0.17 -14.45 -6.42
CA TYR A 34 1.23 -14.40 -5.41
C TYR A 34 2.00 -13.09 -5.49
N GLU A 35 1.32 -11.98 -5.67
CA GLU A 35 1.95 -10.67 -5.64
C GLU A 35 1.95 -10.06 -4.26
N LEU A 36 2.81 -9.06 -4.09
CA LEU A 36 3.12 -8.41 -2.83
C LEU A 36 1.86 -8.10 -2.01
N ASP A 37 0.96 -7.26 -2.52
CA ASP A 37 -0.23 -6.82 -1.78
C ASP A 37 -1.27 -7.94 -1.58
N THR A 38 -1.34 -8.91 -2.50
CA THR A 38 -2.19 -10.09 -2.28
C THR A 38 -1.69 -10.88 -1.08
N ARG A 39 -0.38 -11.05 -0.94
CA ARG A 39 0.26 -11.83 0.12
C ARG A 39 0.30 -11.08 1.45
N LEU A 40 0.64 -9.76 1.41
CA LEU A 40 0.87 -8.97 2.61
C LEU A 40 -0.38 -8.34 3.20
N PHE A 41 -1.37 -8.06 2.37
CA PHE A 41 -2.53 -7.28 2.78
C PHE A 41 -3.85 -8.03 2.54
N TYR A 42 -4.20 -8.30 1.27
CA TYR A 42 -5.55 -8.79 0.97
C TYR A 42 -5.84 -10.17 1.54
N TYR A 43 -4.94 -11.13 1.38
CA TYR A 43 -5.19 -12.50 1.84
C TYR A 43 -5.25 -12.61 3.37
N PRO A 44 -4.24 -12.15 4.14
CA PRO A 44 -4.27 -12.29 5.60
C PRO A 44 -5.49 -11.61 6.24
N LEU A 45 -5.81 -10.40 5.76
CA LEU A 45 -6.97 -9.65 6.27
C LEU A 45 -8.30 -10.28 5.86
N ALA A 46 -8.42 -10.75 4.60
CA ALA A 46 -9.62 -11.42 4.14
C ALA A 46 -9.88 -12.73 4.88
N ASP A 47 -8.83 -13.50 5.17
CA ASP A 47 -8.93 -14.75 5.92
C ASP A 47 -9.37 -14.49 7.36
N TRP A 48 -8.73 -13.54 8.04
CA TRP A 48 -9.13 -13.13 9.39
C TRP A 48 -10.59 -12.63 9.43
N VAL A 49 -10.99 -11.78 8.46
CA VAL A 49 -12.39 -11.30 8.38
C VAL A 49 -13.37 -12.44 8.11
N ALA A 50 -13.04 -13.37 7.23
CA ALA A 50 -13.90 -14.54 6.97
C ALA A 50 -14.13 -15.35 8.26
N GLN A 51 -13.07 -15.58 9.05
CA GLN A 51 -13.17 -16.23 10.36
C GLN A 51 -14.10 -15.49 11.30
N GLN A 52 -14.00 -14.14 11.41
CA GLN A 52 -14.90 -13.34 12.25
C GLN A 52 -16.36 -13.44 11.78
N LEU A 53 -16.60 -13.33 10.47
CA LEU A 53 -17.94 -13.45 9.90
C LEU A 53 -18.55 -14.84 10.15
N HIS A 54 -17.78 -15.91 10.02
CA HIS A 54 -18.22 -17.27 10.33
C HIS A 54 -18.52 -17.47 11.82
N ALA A 55 -17.81 -16.74 12.70
CA ALA A 55 -18.11 -16.70 14.13
C ALA A 55 -19.32 -15.82 14.49
N GLY A 56 -19.97 -15.20 13.50
CA GLY A 56 -21.14 -14.33 13.68
C GLY A 56 -20.79 -12.92 14.15
N ALA A 57 -19.50 -12.53 14.09
CA ALA A 57 -19.03 -11.19 14.46
C ALA A 57 -18.75 -10.36 13.22
N TYR A 58 -19.22 -9.09 13.21
CA TYR A 58 -18.89 -8.14 12.16
C TYR A 58 -17.71 -7.25 12.63
N PRO A 59 -16.51 -7.38 12.04
CA PRO A 59 -15.34 -6.72 12.57
C PRO A 59 -15.28 -5.24 12.15
N LEU A 60 -15.25 -4.35 13.13
CA LEU A 60 -14.94 -2.94 12.94
C LEU A 60 -13.47 -2.66 13.28
N TRP A 61 -12.91 -3.48 14.17
CA TRP A 61 -11.58 -3.38 14.72
C TRP A 61 -10.83 -4.68 14.52
N LEU A 62 -9.56 -4.60 14.20
CA LEU A 62 -8.61 -5.70 14.08
C LEU A 62 -7.55 -5.55 15.16
N SER A 63 -7.47 -6.50 16.11
CA SER A 63 -6.51 -6.46 17.23
C SER A 63 -5.12 -6.98 16.85
N GLY A 64 -5.01 -7.83 15.84
CA GLY A 64 -3.80 -8.62 15.56
C GLY A 64 -2.68 -7.90 14.81
N VAL A 65 -2.83 -6.62 14.42
CA VAL A 65 -1.77 -5.82 13.81
C VAL A 65 -1.77 -4.42 14.37
N PHE A 66 -0.62 -3.73 14.37
CA PHE A 66 -0.46 -2.35 14.88
C PHE A 66 -0.89 -2.17 16.35
N THR A 67 -0.89 -3.25 17.15
CA THR A 67 -1.52 -3.30 18.48
C THR A 67 -3.01 -2.90 18.47
N GLY A 68 -3.64 -2.97 17.30
CA GLY A 68 -5.03 -2.63 17.03
C GLY A 68 -5.22 -1.64 15.89
N TYR A 69 -6.18 -1.95 15.01
CA TYR A 69 -6.36 -1.23 13.75
C TYR A 69 -7.85 -1.11 13.36
N PRO A 70 -8.34 0.07 12.96
CA PRO A 70 -9.75 0.26 12.58
C PRO A 70 -10.01 -0.24 11.15
N ILE A 71 -10.01 -1.55 10.94
CA ILE A 71 -10.09 -2.22 9.63
C ILE A 71 -11.32 -1.80 8.80
N PHE A 72 -12.43 -1.48 9.47
CA PHE A 72 -13.62 -0.97 8.77
C PHE A 72 -13.39 0.46 8.27
N ALA A 73 -12.80 1.33 9.10
CA ALA A 73 -12.55 2.73 8.74
C ALA A 73 -11.49 2.87 7.64
N ASP A 74 -10.43 2.05 7.68
CA ASP A 74 -9.45 1.97 6.58
C ASP A 74 -10.12 1.63 5.26
N GLY A 75 -10.98 0.63 5.26
CA GLY A 75 -11.91 0.27 4.18
C GLY A 75 -11.29 -0.41 2.97
N GLU A 76 -9.97 -0.51 2.85
CA GLU A 76 -9.31 -1.10 1.67
C GLU A 76 -9.76 -2.55 1.40
N LEU A 77 -10.10 -3.30 2.45
CA LEU A 77 -10.68 -4.64 2.29
C LEU A 77 -12.14 -4.63 1.79
N GLY A 78 -12.85 -3.48 1.88
CA GLY A 78 -14.22 -3.34 1.35
C GLY A 78 -15.30 -3.96 2.23
N LEU A 79 -15.24 -3.79 3.54
CA LEU A 79 -16.23 -4.35 4.47
C LEU A 79 -17.64 -3.74 4.30
N ALA A 80 -17.78 -2.55 3.72
CA ALA A 80 -19.08 -1.99 3.36
C ALA A 80 -19.52 -2.37 1.93
N TYR A 81 -18.70 -3.10 1.16
CA TYR A 81 -18.99 -3.54 -0.20
C TYR A 81 -19.65 -4.93 -0.17
N LEU A 82 -20.96 -4.99 -0.44
CA LEU A 82 -21.74 -6.20 -0.26
C LEU A 82 -21.19 -7.46 -0.94
N PRO A 83 -20.73 -7.43 -2.22
CA PRO A 83 -20.17 -8.63 -2.85
C PRO A 83 -18.97 -9.21 -2.10
N GLN A 84 -18.10 -8.36 -1.53
CA GLN A 84 -16.95 -8.80 -0.73
C GLN A 84 -17.41 -9.57 0.52
N VAL A 85 -18.30 -8.95 1.31
CA VAL A 85 -18.78 -9.53 2.57
C VAL A 85 -19.52 -10.83 2.33
N VAL A 86 -20.38 -10.88 1.30
CA VAL A 86 -21.16 -12.09 0.96
C VAL A 86 -20.24 -13.24 0.56
N LEU A 87 -19.25 -12.97 -0.29
CA LEU A 87 -18.37 -14.05 -0.74
C LEU A 87 -17.43 -14.53 0.37
N LEU A 88 -16.90 -13.63 1.22
CA LEU A 88 -16.11 -14.02 2.40
C LEU A 88 -16.93 -14.78 3.45
N TYR A 89 -18.25 -14.50 3.55
CA TYR A 89 -19.13 -15.26 4.43
C TYR A 89 -19.46 -16.66 3.89
N LEU A 90 -19.55 -16.81 2.57
CA LEU A 90 -19.99 -18.07 1.94
C LEU A 90 -18.84 -19.02 1.59
N LEU A 91 -17.64 -18.48 1.35
CA LEU A 91 -16.51 -19.22 0.78
C LEU A 91 -15.24 -19.00 1.62
N PRO A 92 -14.30 -19.96 1.61
CA PRO A 92 -12.96 -19.72 2.13
C PRO A 92 -12.32 -18.50 1.45
N ALA A 93 -11.57 -17.69 2.20
CA ALA A 93 -11.03 -16.41 1.71
C ALA A 93 -10.31 -16.50 0.36
N PRO A 94 -9.39 -17.47 0.10
CA PRO A 94 -8.71 -17.57 -1.19
C PRO A 94 -9.65 -17.80 -2.36
N VAL A 95 -10.68 -18.62 -2.15
CA VAL A 95 -11.70 -18.92 -3.18
C VAL A 95 -12.59 -17.70 -3.40
N ALA A 96 -13.00 -17.02 -2.32
CA ALA A 96 -13.79 -15.79 -2.38
C ALA A 96 -13.06 -14.69 -3.18
N MET A 97 -11.76 -14.51 -2.97
CA MET A 97 -10.92 -13.56 -3.72
C MET A 97 -10.89 -13.87 -5.21
N VAL A 98 -10.78 -15.14 -5.61
CA VAL A 98 -10.81 -15.52 -7.03
C VAL A 98 -12.17 -15.22 -7.63
N TRP A 99 -13.26 -15.56 -6.95
CA TRP A 99 -14.61 -15.27 -7.44
C TRP A 99 -14.92 -13.77 -7.50
N LEU A 100 -14.34 -12.96 -6.61
CA LEU A 100 -14.42 -11.51 -6.71
C LEU A 100 -13.72 -10.98 -7.97
N ARG A 101 -12.55 -11.52 -8.33
CA ARG A 101 -11.85 -11.17 -9.58
C ARG A 101 -12.67 -11.54 -10.81
N VAL A 102 -13.24 -12.76 -10.83
CA VAL A 102 -14.16 -13.19 -11.90
C VAL A 102 -15.36 -12.24 -12.00
N LEU A 103 -15.98 -11.91 -10.87
CA LEU A 103 -17.13 -11.00 -10.83
C LEU A 103 -16.77 -9.62 -11.40
N HIS A 104 -15.65 -9.03 -10.97
CA HIS A 104 -15.30 -7.67 -11.40
C HIS A 104 -14.84 -7.62 -12.87
N ALA A 105 -14.12 -8.62 -13.37
CA ALA A 105 -13.81 -8.73 -14.81
C ALA A 105 -15.09 -8.84 -15.63
N PHE A 106 -16.04 -9.67 -15.19
CA PHE A 106 -17.35 -9.80 -15.84
C PHE A 106 -18.15 -8.49 -15.80
N LEU A 107 -18.22 -7.81 -14.64
CA LEU A 107 -18.95 -6.53 -14.50
C LEU A 107 -18.32 -5.43 -15.37
N ALA A 108 -16.99 -5.34 -15.46
CA ALA A 108 -16.32 -4.41 -16.36
C ALA A 108 -16.76 -4.59 -17.80
N GLY A 109 -16.76 -5.85 -18.27
CA GLY A 109 -17.24 -6.21 -19.61
C GLY A 109 -18.75 -5.97 -19.79
N LEU A 110 -19.57 -6.44 -18.87
CA LEU A 110 -21.02 -6.31 -18.93
C LEU A 110 -21.46 -4.84 -19.02
N PHE A 111 -20.95 -3.99 -18.12
CA PHE A 111 -21.35 -2.59 -18.09
C PHE A 111 -20.83 -1.82 -19.31
N THR A 112 -19.65 -2.16 -19.80
CA THR A 112 -19.12 -1.57 -21.04
C THR A 112 -19.97 -1.98 -22.24
N HIS A 113 -20.33 -3.28 -22.35
CA HIS A 113 -21.24 -3.76 -23.38
C HIS A 113 -22.57 -2.99 -23.34
N LEU A 114 -23.22 -2.93 -22.18
CA LEU A 114 -24.52 -2.26 -22.02
C LEU A 114 -24.43 -0.75 -22.30
N TYR A 115 -23.33 -0.09 -21.90
CA TYR A 115 -23.11 1.32 -22.21
C TYR A 115 -22.99 1.56 -23.72
N LEU A 116 -22.16 0.75 -24.41
CA LEU A 116 -21.99 0.82 -25.87
C LEU A 116 -23.31 0.52 -26.60
N ARG A 117 -24.11 -0.46 -26.11
CA ARG A 117 -25.46 -0.73 -26.62
C ARG A 117 -26.38 0.49 -26.45
N THR A 118 -26.25 1.22 -25.35
CA THR A 118 -26.98 2.48 -25.12
C THR A 118 -26.59 3.53 -26.14
N LEU A 119 -25.34 3.58 -26.59
CA LEU A 119 -24.86 4.42 -27.69
C LEU A 119 -25.17 3.85 -29.08
N ARG A 120 -26.09 2.87 -29.21
CA ARG A 120 -26.52 2.23 -30.46
C ARG A 120 -25.39 1.54 -31.22
N VAL A 121 -24.39 1.01 -30.52
CA VAL A 121 -23.40 0.10 -31.07
C VAL A 121 -24.02 -1.30 -31.18
N GLU A 122 -23.78 -2.02 -32.27
CA GLU A 122 -24.27 -3.38 -32.47
C GLU A 122 -23.66 -4.37 -31.45
N PRO A 123 -24.31 -5.53 -31.15
CA PRO A 123 -23.86 -6.44 -30.11
C PRO A 123 -22.40 -6.90 -30.25
N LEU A 124 -21.99 -7.31 -31.44
CA LEU A 124 -20.65 -7.85 -31.68
C LEU A 124 -19.54 -6.78 -31.56
N PRO A 125 -19.66 -5.56 -32.18
CA PRO A 125 -18.76 -4.46 -31.88
C PRO A 125 -18.73 -4.03 -30.41
N ALA A 126 -19.89 -4.05 -29.72
CA ALA A 126 -19.97 -3.74 -28.30
C ALA A 126 -19.23 -4.80 -27.44
N LEU A 127 -19.30 -6.07 -27.84
CA LEU A 127 -18.51 -7.15 -27.21
C LEU A 127 -17.01 -6.88 -27.37
N GLY A 128 -16.55 -6.48 -28.58
CA GLY A 128 -15.13 -6.14 -28.79
C GLY A 128 -14.63 -5.04 -27.86
N GLY A 129 -15.36 -3.93 -27.71
CA GLY A 129 -15.02 -2.89 -26.75
C GLY A 129 -15.08 -3.36 -25.29
N ALA A 130 -16.06 -4.20 -24.96
CA ALA A 130 -16.19 -4.79 -23.63
C ALA A 130 -14.99 -5.67 -23.25
N LEU A 131 -14.47 -6.47 -24.19
CA LEU A 131 -13.26 -7.29 -23.99
C LEU A 131 -12.03 -6.40 -23.73
N VAL A 132 -11.88 -5.30 -24.46
CA VAL A 132 -10.76 -4.37 -24.28
C VAL A 132 -10.77 -3.78 -22.88
N PHE A 133 -11.91 -3.34 -22.37
CA PHE A 133 -11.95 -2.76 -21.01
C PHE A 133 -11.82 -3.81 -19.92
N ALA A 134 -12.43 -4.98 -20.08
CA ALA A 134 -12.44 -6.05 -19.07
C ALA A 134 -11.10 -6.75 -18.90
N PHE A 135 -10.34 -6.91 -20.01
CA PHE A 135 -9.11 -7.72 -20.04
C PHE A 135 -7.89 -6.93 -20.55
N GLY A 136 -8.04 -5.65 -20.82
CA GLY A 136 -6.91 -4.74 -21.09
C GLY A 136 -6.10 -4.43 -19.85
N SER A 137 -5.01 -3.69 -20.03
CA SER A 137 -3.98 -3.51 -18.99
C SER A 137 -4.51 -3.03 -17.66
N PHE A 138 -5.40 -2.02 -17.62
CA PHE A 138 -5.78 -1.44 -16.35
C PHE A 138 -6.48 -2.45 -15.43
N VAL A 139 -7.54 -3.12 -15.90
CA VAL A 139 -8.27 -4.10 -15.08
C VAL A 139 -7.37 -5.30 -14.78
N THR A 140 -6.62 -5.79 -15.77
CA THR A 140 -5.69 -6.90 -15.59
C THR A 140 -4.60 -6.56 -14.59
N ALA A 141 -3.87 -5.46 -14.81
CA ALA A 141 -2.72 -5.09 -13.99
C ALA A 141 -3.09 -4.77 -12.54
N GLN A 142 -4.27 -4.17 -12.32
CA GLN A 142 -4.73 -3.81 -10.99
C GLN A 142 -5.50 -4.95 -10.26
N MET A 143 -5.58 -6.16 -10.83
CA MET A 143 -6.31 -7.28 -10.19
C MET A 143 -5.77 -7.70 -8.82
N HIS A 144 -4.50 -7.40 -8.51
CA HIS A 144 -3.92 -7.64 -7.19
C HIS A 144 -4.26 -6.52 -6.19
N HIS A 145 -4.56 -5.31 -6.69
CA HIS A 145 -5.15 -4.21 -5.90
C HIS A 145 -6.69 -4.30 -5.99
N GLU A 146 -7.28 -5.20 -5.24
CA GLU A 146 -8.71 -5.52 -5.37
C GLU A 146 -9.62 -4.30 -5.21
N ASN A 147 -9.29 -3.38 -4.31
CA ASN A 147 -10.03 -2.14 -4.07
C ASN A 147 -10.02 -1.19 -5.29
N VAL A 148 -8.93 -1.15 -6.07
CA VAL A 148 -8.83 -0.35 -7.30
C VAL A 148 -9.82 -0.86 -8.34
N VAL A 149 -9.80 -2.18 -8.59
CA VAL A 149 -10.69 -2.81 -9.59
C VAL A 149 -12.15 -2.73 -9.14
N ARG A 150 -12.44 -3.02 -7.86
CA ARG A 150 -13.80 -2.89 -7.29
C ARG A 150 -14.42 -1.52 -7.52
N SER A 151 -13.60 -0.46 -7.41
CA SER A 151 -14.06 0.91 -7.64
C SER A 151 -14.18 1.24 -9.12
N ALA A 152 -13.23 0.80 -9.96
CA ALA A 152 -13.12 1.20 -11.35
C ALA A 152 -14.19 0.61 -12.28
N VAL A 153 -14.60 -0.64 -12.05
CA VAL A 153 -15.52 -1.36 -12.97
C VAL A 153 -16.90 -0.70 -13.11
N TRP A 154 -17.25 0.21 -12.22
CA TRP A 154 -18.53 0.91 -12.22
C TRP A 154 -18.63 2.10 -13.17
N LEU A 155 -17.50 2.60 -13.74
CA LEU A 155 -17.52 3.73 -14.66
C LEU A 155 -18.50 3.57 -15.84
N PRO A 156 -18.48 2.44 -16.58
CA PRO A 156 -19.40 2.28 -17.70
C PRO A 156 -20.87 2.21 -17.23
N ALA A 157 -21.13 1.66 -16.05
CA ALA A 157 -22.49 1.62 -15.47
C ALA A 157 -22.99 3.02 -15.12
N VAL A 158 -22.15 3.86 -14.54
CA VAL A 158 -22.48 5.25 -14.18
C VAL A 158 -22.73 6.07 -15.45
N LEU A 159 -21.87 5.95 -16.48
CA LEU A 159 -22.08 6.63 -17.77
C LEU A 159 -23.32 6.13 -18.51
N LEU A 160 -23.61 4.83 -18.45
CA LEU A 160 -24.87 4.26 -18.95
C LEU A 160 -26.08 4.92 -18.30
N CYS A 161 -26.08 5.04 -16.98
CA CYS A 161 -27.18 5.69 -16.24
C CYS A 161 -27.29 7.17 -16.57
N ALA A 162 -26.19 7.89 -16.66
CA ALA A 162 -26.15 9.28 -17.07
C ALA A 162 -26.76 9.46 -18.46
N GLU A 163 -26.37 8.64 -19.45
CA GLU A 163 -26.93 8.69 -20.82
C GLU A 163 -28.42 8.36 -20.85
N ARG A 164 -28.82 7.31 -20.11
CA ARG A 164 -30.25 6.91 -20.03
C ARG A 164 -31.13 7.95 -19.35
N ALA A 165 -30.62 8.70 -18.40
CA ALA A 165 -31.33 9.79 -17.75
C ALA A 165 -31.70 10.91 -18.72
N LEU A 166 -30.99 11.07 -19.84
CA LEU A 166 -31.21 12.09 -20.84
C LEU A 166 -32.24 11.72 -21.90
N TYR A 167 -32.86 10.51 -21.82
CA TYR A 167 -33.90 10.08 -22.75
C TYR A 167 -35.23 10.84 -22.49
N ARG A 168 -36.07 10.94 -23.52
CA ARG A 168 -37.29 11.79 -23.63
C ARG A 168 -38.37 11.66 -22.55
N VAL A 169 -38.34 10.60 -21.78
CA VAL A 169 -39.35 10.42 -20.73
C VAL A 169 -38.95 11.28 -19.53
N PRO A 170 -39.68 12.37 -19.20
CA PRO A 170 -39.28 13.35 -18.17
C PRO A 170 -38.94 12.74 -16.81
N ARG A 171 -39.48 11.54 -16.54
CA ARG A 171 -39.29 10.80 -15.29
C ARG A 171 -38.17 9.81 -15.35
N SER A 172 -37.64 9.49 -16.55
CA SER A 172 -36.45 8.64 -16.69
C SER A 172 -35.23 9.23 -15.97
N VAL A 173 -35.18 10.57 -15.83
CA VAL A 173 -34.13 11.27 -15.08
C VAL A 173 -34.05 10.75 -13.64
N PHE A 174 -35.19 10.67 -12.92
CA PHE A 174 -35.20 10.23 -11.51
C PHE A 174 -34.81 8.76 -11.35
N VAL A 175 -35.31 7.90 -12.27
CA VAL A 175 -34.97 6.46 -12.25
C VAL A 175 -33.47 6.28 -12.50
N TRP A 176 -32.97 6.86 -13.59
CA TRP A 176 -31.59 6.61 -14.00
C TRP A 176 -30.56 7.40 -13.21
N ALA A 177 -30.89 8.57 -12.70
CA ALA A 177 -30.05 9.28 -11.73
C ALA A 177 -29.97 8.51 -10.41
N GLY A 178 -31.09 7.94 -9.93
CA GLY A 178 -31.11 7.08 -8.74
C GLY A 178 -30.30 5.79 -8.91
N VAL A 179 -30.49 5.08 -10.04
CA VAL A 179 -29.69 3.86 -10.35
C VAL A 179 -28.21 4.22 -10.54
N GLY A 180 -27.94 5.38 -11.16
CA GLY A 180 -26.57 5.91 -11.30
C GLY A 180 -25.93 6.23 -9.95
N ALA A 181 -26.69 6.80 -9.01
CA ALA A 181 -26.22 7.04 -7.65
C ALA A 181 -25.91 5.72 -6.91
N LEU A 182 -26.74 4.68 -7.09
CA LEU A 182 -26.45 3.34 -6.55
C LEU A 182 -25.18 2.75 -7.16
N ALA A 183 -24.98 2.89 -8.48
CA ALA A 183 -23.77 2.42 -9.16
C ALA A 183 -22.51 3.19 -8.68
N PHE A 184 -22.62 4.53 -8.53
CA PHE A 184 -21.54 5.33 -7.98
C PHE A 184 -21.24 4.99 -6.52
N ALA A 185 -22.28 4.71 -5.72
CA ALA A 185 -22.11 4.26 -4.35
C ALA A 185 -21.33 2.92 -4.28
N GLN A 186 -21.58 1.98 -5.19
CA GLN A 186 -20.80 0.73 -5.25
C GLN A 186 -19.32 1.01 -5.55
N ALA A 187 -19.03 1.91 -6.49
CA ALA A 187 -17.64 2.36 -6.74
C ALA A 187 -17.01 2.96 -5.48
N ALA A 188 -17.76 3.80 -4.76
CA ALA A 188 -17.32 4.46 -3.53
C ALA A 188 -17.13 3.46 -2.36
N LEU A 189 -17.99 2.45 -2.24
CA LEU A 189 -17.89 1.38 -1.23
C LEU A 189 -16.80 0.34 -1.56
N GLY A 190 -16.39 0.24 -2.83
CA GLY A 190 -15.23 -0.55 -3.27
C GLY A 190 -13.91 -0.02 -2.72
N LEU A 191 -13.91 1.19 -2.32
CA LEU A 191 -12.99 2.01 -1.53
C LEU A 191 -11.54 2.05 -2.01
N HIS A 192 -11.35 2.58 -3.21
CA HIS A 192 -10.11 3.28 -3.54
C HIS A 192 -10.48 4.69 -4.00
N VAL A 193 -10.03 5.70 -3.24
CA VAL A 193 -10.39 7.11 -3.46
C VAL A 193 -10.08 7.58 -4.89
N GLN A 194 -8.95 7.16 -5.44
CA GLN A 194 -8.45 7.63 -6.73
C GLN A 194 -9.33 7.20 -7.92
N PRO A 195 -9.69 5.92 -8.15
CA PRO A 195 -10.64 5.53 -9.19
C PRO A 195 -12.01 6.18 -9.04
N VAL A 196 -12.50 6.38 -7.81
CA VAL A 196 -13.78 7.08 -7.56
C VAL A 196 -13.70 8.54 -8.00
N LEU A 197 -12.61 9.23 -7.70
CA LEU A 197 -12.36 10.59 -8.17
C LEU A 197 -12.26 10.64 -9.70
N MET A 198 -11.51 9.72 -10.32
CA MET A 198 -11.39 9.63 -11.78
C MET A 198 -12.74 9.38 -12.45
N LEU A 199 -13.58 8.53 -11.84
CA LEU A 199 -14.95 8.28 -12.29
C LEU A 199 -15.80 9.55 -12.19
N ALA A 200 -15.70 10.29 -11.08
CA ALA A 200 -16.42 11.56 -10.91
C ALA A 200 -15.98 12.61 -11.94
N LEU A 201 -14.67 12.71 -12.20
CA LEU A 201 -14.12 13.61 -13.23
C LEU A 201 -14.59 13.22 -14.64
N ALA A 202 -14.56 11.92 -14.97
CA ALA A 202 -15.04 11.41 -16.25
C ALA A 202 -16.54 11.67 -16.43
N LEU A 203 -17.36 11.47 -15.39
CA LEU A 203 -18.78 11.78 -15.41
C LEU A 203 -19.03 13.29 -15.52
N GLY A 204 -18.27 14.12 -14.81
CA GLY A 204 -18.34 15.57 -14.90
C GLY A 204 -18.04 16.07 -16.31
N PHE A 205 -16.95 15.56 -16.92
CA PHE A 205 -16.59 15.84 -18.29
C PHE A 205 -17.67 15.35 -19.28
N TYR A 206 -18.24 14.14 -19.03
CA TYR A 206 -19.34 13.63 -19.84
C TYR A 206 -20.61 14.49 -19.71
N SER A 207 -20.94 14.93 -18.52
CA SER A 207 -22.10 15.81 -18.29
C SER A 207 -21.91 17.16 -18.97
N LEU A 208 -20.71 17.73 -18.94
CA LEU A 208 -20.36 18.95 -19.66
C LEU A 208 -20.48 18.74 -21.18
N PHE A 209 -19.90 17.65 -21.69
CA PHE A 209 -20.03 17.29 -23.10
C PHE A 209 -21.50 17.22 -23.53
N ARG A 210 -22.35 16.53 -22.77
CA ARG A 210 -23.78 16.39 -23.07
C ARG A 210 -24.59 17.68 -22.87
N ALA A 211 -24.11 18.64 -22.12
CA ALA A 211 -24.72 19.96 -22.00
C ALA A 211 -24.63 20.74 -23.33
N PHE A 212 -23.57 20.54 -24.12
CA PHE A 212 -23.38 21.18 -25.43
C PHE A 212 -23.78 20.28 -26.61
N VAL A 213 -23.69 18.96 -26.45
CA VAL A 213 -23.95 17.97 -27.51
C VAL A 213 -25.11 17.06 -27.08
N PRO A 214 -26.32 17.27 -27.59
CA PRO A 214 -27.49 16.46 -27.20
C PRO A 214 -27.29 14.97 -27.52
N SER A 215 -27.89 14.11 -26.67
CA SER A 215 -27.91 12.65 -26.89
C SER A 215 -28.72 12.32 -28.15
N PHE A 216 -28.26 11.36 -28.97
CA PHE A 216 -28.99 10.84 -30.13
C PHE A 216 -30.32 10.21 -29.78
N ASN A 217 -30.53 9.81 -28.56
CA ASN A 217 -31.75 9.17 -28.09
C ASN A 217 -32.80 10.18 -27.58
N ALA A 218 -32.43 11.46 -27.49
CA ALA A 218 -33.37 12.52 -27.26
C ALA A 218 -33.99 12.90 -28.61
N ASP A 219 -35.26 12.59 -28.83
CA ASP A 219 -36.00 13.09 -30.00
C ASP A 219 -36.26 14.61 -29.85
N GLY A 220 -35.31 15.40 -30.23
CA GLY A 220 -35.22 16.84 -30.11
C GLY A 220 -34.18 17.26 -29.09
N PRO A 221 -33.55 18.42 -29.25
CA PRO A 221 -32.56 18.93 -28.32
C PRO A 221 -33.23 19.04 -26.95
N THR A 222 -32.60 18.40 -25.91
CA THR A 222 -32.84 18.81 -24.55
C THR A 222 -32.47 20.29 -24.49
N ARG A 223 -33.47 21.14 -24.58
CA ARG A 223 -33.28 22.61 -24.64
C ARG A 223 -32.59 23.18 -23.39
N ASN A 224 -32.35 22.35 -22.41
CA ASN A 224 -31.81 22.71 -21.11
C ASN A 224 -30.45 22.06 -20.86
N ALA A 225 -29.37 22.80 -21.12
CA ALA A 225 -28.00 22.41 -20.82
C ALA A 225 -27.75 22.02 -19.34
N TYR A 226 -28.65 22.46 -18.44
CA TYR A 226 -28.55 22.16 -17.03
C TYR A 226 -28.89 20.70 -16.68
N VAL A 227 -29.72 20.01 -17.47
CA VAL A 227 -30.18 18.65 -17.15
C VAL A 227 -29.01 17.66 -17.05
N PRO A 228 -28.07 17.58 -18.00
CA PRO A 228 -26.90 16.70 -17.86
C PRO A 228 -26.04 17.03 -16.64
N LEU A 229 -25.83 18.33 -16.37
CA LEU A 229 -25.01 18.77 -15.24
C LEU A 229 -25.65 18.41 -13.89
N ILE A 230 -26.96 18.67 -13.73
CA ILE A 230 -27.71 18.31 -12.52
C ILE A 230 -27.74 16.79 -12.35
N THR A 231 -27.93 16.04 -13.45
CA THR A 231 -27.94 14.58 -13.41
C THR A 231 -26.58 14.05 -12.93
N GLY A 232 -25.46 14.53 -13.51
CA GLY A 232 -24.14 14.12 -13.09
C GLY A 232 -23.85 14.45 -11.62
N ALA A 233 -24.18 15.68 -11.21
CA ALA A 233 -24.05 16.11 -9.82
C ALA A 233 -24.91 15.26 -8.86
N SER A 234 -26.17 14.96 -9.25
CA SER A 234 -27.06 14.11 -8.44
C SER A 234 -26.55 12.68 -8.30
N ILE A 235 -25.95 12.12 -9.33
CA ILE A 235 -25.32 10.80 -9.29
C ILE A 235 -24.13 10.80 -8.31
N VAL A 236 -23.25 11.78 -8.39
CA VAL A 236 -22.07 11.87 -7.49
C VAL A 236 -22.50 12.12 -6.05
N LEU A 237 -23.28 13.16 -5.80
CA LEU A 237 -23.69 13.54 -4.44
C LEU A 237 -24.57 12.48 -3.79
N GLY A 238 -25.53 11.92 -4.56
CA GLY A 238 -26.36 10.82 -4.09
C GLY A 238 -25.56 9.55 -3.80
N GLY A 239 -24.59 9.23 -4.66
CA GLY A 239 -23.68 8.08 -4.45
C GLY A 239 -22.76 8.24 -3.26
N LEU A 240 -22.18 9.42 -3.05
CA LEU A 240 -21.39 9.71 -1.85
C LEU A 240 -22.25 9.66 -0.58
N ALA A 241 -23.47 10.20 -0.61
CA ALA A 241 -24.38 10.12 0.52
C ALA A 241 -24.79 8.66 0.85
N LEU A 242 -25.00 7.81 -0.16
CA LEU A 242 -25.26 6.38 -0.01
C LEU A 242 -24.05 5.63 0.58
N ALA A 243 -22.84 6.08 0.29
CA ALA A 243 -21.61 5.47 0.77
C ALA A 243 -21.07 6.13 2.08
N ALA A 244 -21.84 7.02 2.72
CA ALA A 244 -21.41 7.76 3.90
C ALA A 244 -20.99 6.85 5.06
N VAL A 245 -21.57 5.66 5.19
CA VAL A 245 -21.21 4.64 6.19
C VAL A 245 -19.73 4.29 6.16
N GLN A 246 -19.10 4.40 5.00
CA GLN A 246 -17.68 4.10 4.80
C GLN A 246 -16.82 5.36 4.77
N TRP A 247 -17.28 6.43 4.09
CA TRP A 247 -16.46 7.62 3.88
C TRP A 247 -16.27 8.48 5.12
N LEU A 248 -17.26 8.51 6.03
CA LEU A 248 -17.12 9.28 7.27
C LEU A 248 -16.08 8.65 8.22
N PRO A 249 -16.09 7.33 8.51
CA PRO A 249 -15.03 6.69 9.26
C PRO A 249 -13.65 6.80 8.60
N LEU A 250 -13.56 6.65 7.28
CA LEU A 250 -12.30 6.83 6.55
C LEU A 250 -11.75 8.24 6.71
N GLY A 251 -12.61 9.28 6.57
CA GLY A 251 -12.20 10.67 6.77
C GLY A 251 -11.70 10.93 8.18
N GLU A 252 -12.37 10.35 9.19
CA GLU A 252 -11.92 10.40 10.57
C GLU A 252 -10.55 9.76 10.77
N TRP A 253 -10.33 8.56 10.20
CA TRP A 253 -9.07 7.85 10.30
C TRP A 253 -7.93 8.55 9.55
N ALA A 254 -8.19 9.09 8.37
CA ALA A 254 -7.21 9.82 7.56
C ALA A 254 -6.58 11.00 8.30
N LEU A 255 -7.34 11.68 9.19
CA LEU A 255 -6.85 12.82 9.97
C LEU A 255 -5.80 12.45 11.03
N VAL A 256 -5.69 11.18 11.42
CA VAL A 256 -4.71 10.68 12.41
C VAL A 256 -3.66 9.77 11.77
N SER A 257 -3.80 9.49 10.48
CA SER A 257 -2.86 8.67 9.71
C SER A 257 -1.57 9.42 9.36
N SER A 258 -0.57 8.67 8.89
CA SER A 258 0.70 9.20 8.38
C SER A 258 0.53 10.11 7.15
N ARG A 259 -0.63 10.08 6.49
CA ARG A 259 -0.95 10.94 5.34
C ARG A 259 -1.73 12.20 5.70
N ARG A 260 -1.90 12.51 6.99
CA ARG A 260 -2.56 13.76 7.41
C ARG A 260 -1.84 14.98 6.82
N GLY A 261 -2.58 15.87 6.18
CA GLY A 261 -2.02 17.07 5.56
C GLY A 261 -1.57 16.91 4.10
N GLY A 262 -1.73 15.72 3.52
CA GLY A 262 -1.28 15.39 2.16
C GLY A 262 0.16 14.88 2.14
N VAL A 263 0.67 14.61 0.94
CA VAL A 263 2.04 14.15 0.70
C VAL A 263 2.75 15.17 -0.20
N ASP A 264 4.08 15.15 -0.21
CA ASP A 264 4.85 16.01 -1.12
C ASP A 264 4.64 15.62 -2.59
N TYR A 265 5.00 16.52 -3.52
CA TYR A 265 4.79 16.29 -4.94
C TYR A 265 5.66 15.17 -5.50
N GLU A 266 6.88 14.95 -4.98
CA GLU A 266 7.78 13.90 -5.43
C GLU A 266 7.18 12.53 -5.12
N PHE A 267 6.69 12.32 -3.90
CA PHE A 267 5.98 11.11 -3.52
C PHE A 267 4.66 10.95 -4.29
N GLY A 268 3.87 12.02 -4.44
CA GLY A 268 2.58 11.97 -5.13
C GLY A 268 2.70 11.70 -6.62
N SER A 269 3.76 12.19 -7.29
CA SER A 269 4.04 11.98 -8.72
C SER A 269 4.78 10.66 -9.01
N ALA A 270 5.18 9.92 -7.99
CA ALA A 270 5.76 8.58 -8.13
C ALA A 270 4.79 7.66 -8.90
N PHE A 271 5.31 6.69 -9.64
CA PHE A 271 4.56 5.80 -10.52
C PHE A 271 3.85 6.52 -11.69
N GLY A 272 4.37 7.67 -12.12
CA GLY A 272 3.97 8.27 -13.39
C GLY A 272 4.34 7.35 -14.56
N LEU A 273 3.51 7.35 -15.61
CA LEU A 273 3.78 6.61 -16.85
C LEU A 273 4.97 7.24 -17.58
N ALA A 274 6.15 6.68 -17.39
CA ALA A 274 7.35 7.16 -18.03
C ALA A 274 7.27 6.97 -19.57
N THR A 275 7.94 7.84 -20.33
CA THR A 275 7.85 7.82 -21.80
C THR A 275 8.26 6.47 -22.39
N GLN A 276 9.26 5.81 -21.84
CA GLN A 276 9.68 4.48 -22.29
C GLN A 276 8.61 3.41 -22.07
N ASN A 277 7.73 3.56 -21.06
CA ASN A 277 6.64 2.62 -20.81
C ASN A 277 5.57 2.64 -21.93
N LEU A 278 5.57 3.64 -22.82
CA LEU A 278 4.73 3.60 -24.00
C LEU A 278 5.06 2.43 -24.94
N ALA A 279 6.24 1.81 -24.81
CA ALA A 279 6.57 0.56 -25.52
C ALA A 279 5.58 -0.57 -25.20
N THR A 280 4.97 -0.56 -23.97
CA THR A 280 3.99 -1.57 -23.56
C THR A 280 2.69 -1.53 -24.36
N ILE A 281 2.39 -0.42 -25.04
CA ILE A 281 1.24 -0.34 -25.98
C ILE A 281 1.32 -1.42 -27.07
N VAL A 282 2.54 -1.79 -27.48
CA VAL A 282 2.80 -2.78 -28.55
C VAL A 282 3.40 -4.07 -27.96
N PHE A 283 4.26 -3.94 -26.98
CA PHE A 283 4.98 -5.05 -26.33
C PHE A 283 4.68 -5.08 -24.84
N PRO A 284 3.58 -5.71 -24.40
CA PRO A 284 3.13 -5.67 -23.00
C PRO A 284 4.14 -6.25 -22.01
N PHE A 285 5.05 -7.10 -22.46
CA PHE A 285 6.10 -7.70 -21.64
C PHE A 285 7.51 -7.16 -21.97
N PHE A 286 7.61 -5.97 -22.56
CA PHE A 286 8.88 -5.37 -22.95
C PHE A 286 9.87 -5.25 -21.79
N PHE A 287 9.38 -4.87 -20.62
CA PHE A 287 10.21 -4.67 -19.44
C PHE A 287 10.32 -5.90 -18.53
N ARG A 288 10.10 -7.09 -19.05
CA ARG A 288 10.16 -8.34 -18.30
C ARG A 288 11.12 -9.32 -18.97
N LEU A 289 11.96 -9.98 -18.17
CA LEU A 289 12.79 -11.08 -18.67
C LEU A 289 11.92 -12.28 -19.04
N PRO A 290 12.24 -13.04 -20.13
CA PRO A 290 11.41 -14.13 -20.62
C PRO A 290 11.09 -15.21 -19.58
N ASP A 291 12.09 -15.54 -18.75
CA ASP A 291 12.05 -16.64 -17.78
C ASP A 291 11.97 -16.14 -16.33
N ALA A 292 11.76 -14.82 -16.12
CA ALA A 292 11.72 -14.23 -14.80
C ALA A 292 10.43 -13.44 -14.56
N THR A 293 10.04 -13.38 -13.30
CA THR A 293 9.01 -12.45 -12.82
C THR A 293 9.55 -11.03 -12.68
N THR A 294 10.83 -10.82 -12.96
CA THR A 294 11.56 -9.57 -12.75
C THR A 294 11.15 -8.54 -13.79
N TRP A 295 10.67 -7.41 -13.30
CA TRP A 295 10.35 -6.21 -14.05
C TRP A 295 11.53 -5.23 -13.96
N TRP A 296 12.00 -4.73 -15.11
CA TRP A 296 13.17 -3.86 -15.17
C TRP A 296 12.88 -2.42 -15.65
N SER A 297 11.62 -1.96 -15.58
CA SER A 297 11.27 -0.55 -15.81
C SER A 297 11.43 0.28 -14.53
N LEU A 298 11.28 1.61 -14.65
CA LEU A 298 11.43 2.57 -13.56
C LEU A 298 10.46 2.36 -12.39
N TRP A 299 9.24 1.98 -12.71
CA TRP A 299 8.14 1.82 -11.76
C TRP A 299 7.55 0.43 -11.88
N GLN A 300 6.77 0.05 -10.90
CA GLN A 300 6.12 -1.24 -10.87
C GLN A 300 5.21 -1.46 -12.09
N GLN A 301 5.24 -2.68 -12.63
CA GLN A 301 4.54 -3.10 -13.83
C GLN A 301 3.05 -2.73 -13.79
N TRP A 302 2.38 -3.00 -12.70
CA TRP A 302 0.94 -2.80 -12.56
C TRP A 302 0.50 -1.33 -12.55
N GLU A 303 1.40 -0.37 -12.27
CA GLU A 303 1.08 1.06 -12.28
C GLU A 303 1.36 1.71 -13.64
N THR A 304 2.21 1.10 -14.47
CA THR A 304 2.75 1.74 -15.68
C THR A 304 2.53 0.94 -16.96
N GLU A 305 1.73 -0.11 -16.89
CA GLU A 305 1.35 -0.89 -18.08
C GLU A 305 0.24 -0.19 -18.87
N LEU A 306 0.41 -0.08 -20.19
CA LEU A 306 -0.60 0.49 -21.09
C LEU A 306 -0.79 -0.40 -22.31
N TYR A 307 -1.47 -1.53 -22.14
CA TYR A 307 -1.81 -2.46 -23.20
C TYR A 307 -3.32 -2.59 -23.39
N VAL A 308 -3.78 -2.44 -24.60
CA VAL A 308 -5.21 -2.51 -24.95
C VAL A 308 -5.51 -3.59 -25.99
N GLY A 309 -4.49 -4.38 -26.34
CA GLY A 309 -4.55 -5.36 -27.42
C GLY A 309 -4.15 -4.74 -28.78
N ILE A 310 -3.34 -5.45 -29.54
CA ILE A 310 -2.82 -5.00 -30.84
C ILE A 310 -3.95 -4.65 -31.83
N PRO A 311 -4.99 -5.48 -32.03
CA PRO A 311 -6.08 -5.14 -32.95
C PRO A 311 -6.85 -3.89 -32.55
N THR A 312 -6.90 -3.55 -31.25
CA THR A 312 -7.55 -2.33 -30.75
C THR A 312 -6.96 -1.08 -31.36
N LEU A 313 -5.63 -1.00 -31.49
CA LEU A 313 -4.95 0.17 -32.01
C LEU A 313 -5.39 0.48 -33.46
N ALA A 314 -5.43 -0.56 -34.29
CA ALA A 314 -5.89 -0.42 -35.68
C ALA A 314 -7.38 -0.07 -35.76
N LEU A 315 -8.21 -0.69 -34.90
CA LEU A 315 -9.65 -0.43 -34.84
C LEU A 315 -9.96 0.97 -34.33
N MET A 316 -9.19 1.49 -33.37
CA MET A 316 -9.30 2.88 -32.91
C MET A 316 -9.08 3.88 -34.06
N ILE A 317 -8.05 3.69 -34.88
CA ILE A 317 -7.79 4.55 -36.04
C ILE A 317 -9.00 4.53 -36.97
N VAL A 318 -9.52 3.33 -37.29
CA VAL A 318 -10.75 3.16 -38.07
C VAL A 318 -11.94 3.87 -37.40
N GLY A 319 -12.09 3.76 -36.09
CA GLY A 319 -13.17 4.37 -35.33
C GLY A 319 -13.12 5.90 -35.34
N ILE A 320 -11.94 6.48 -35.22
CA ILE A 320 -11.72 7.92 -35.26
C ILE A 320 -12.04 8.47 -36.67
N VAL A 321 -11.56 7.79 -37.73
CA VAL A 321 -11.71 8.28 -39.13
C VAL A 321 -13.11 8.04 -39.68
N PHE A 322 -13.70 6.87 -39.43
CA PHE A 322 -14.98 6.46 -40.05
C PHE A 322 -16.15 6.36 -39.08
N GLY A 323 -15.91 6.44 -37.78
CA GLY A 323 -16.96 6.29 -36.79
C GLY A 323 -18.09 7.30 -36.89
N ARG A 324 -17.82 8.50 -37.42
CA ARG A 324 -18.79 9.60 -37.63
C ARG A 324 -19.75 9.81 -36.45
N ARG A 325 -19.22 9.80 -35.25
CA ARG A 325 -19.97 9.90 -34.00
C ARG A 325 -19.54 11.13 -33.24
N VAL A 326 -20.51 11.85 -32.73
CA VAL A 326 -20.24 13.02 -31.88
C VAL A 326 -19.55 12.64 -30.57
N GLU A 327 -19.70 11.38 -30.11
CA GLU A 327 -19.03 10.85 -28.96
C GLU A 327 -17.49 10.83 -29.08
N LEU A 328 -16.94 10.94 -30.32
CA LEU A 328 -15.50 11.17 -30.53
C LEU A 328 -15.01 12.43 -29.84
N LEU A 329 -15.88 13.48 -29.76
CA LEU A 329 -15.58 14.73 -29.05
C LEU A 329 -15.44 14.55 -27.52
N TYR A 330 -15.85 13.41 -26.99
CA TYR A 330 -15.65 13.03 -25.59
C TYR A 330 -14.48 12.07 -25.42
N PHE A 331 -14.47 10.94 -26.16
CA PHE A 331 -13.50 9.86 -25.92
C PHE A 331 -12.08 10.22 -26.36
N VAL A 332 -11.88 10.97 -27.45
CA VAL A 332 -10.55 11.35 -27.89
C VAL A 332 -9.88 12.33 -26.92
N PRO A 333 -10.55 13.44 -26.50
CA PRO A 333 -9.98 14.30 -25.45
C PRO A 333 -9.82 13.61 -24.10
N LEU A 334 -10.77 12.73 -23.70
CA LEU A 334 -10.64 11.96 -22.46
C LEU A 334 -9.36 11.13 -22.45
N ALA A 335 -9.09 10.38 -23.53
CA ALA A 335 -7.87 9.58 -23.64
C ALA A 335 -6.61 10.45 -23.61
N ALA A 336 -6.60 11.57 -24.35
CA ALA A 336 -5.44 12.46 -24.43
C ALA A 336 -5.15 13.15 -23.07
N ILE A 337 -6.17 13.70 -22.42
CA ILE A 337 -6.02 14.38 -21.12
C ILE A 337 -5.59 13.37 -20.05
N ALA A 338 -6.25 12.21 -19.99
CA ALA A 338 -5.92 11.17 -19.03
C ALA A 338 -4.49 10.64 -19.24
N LEU A 339 -4.03 10.48 -20.48
CA LEU A 339 -2.65 10.07 -20.77
C LEU A 339 -1.64 11.12 -20.30
N LEU A 340 -1.87 12.41 -20.57
CA LEU A 340 -1.00 13.48 -20.10
C LEU A 340 -0.95 13.56 -18.56
N ILE A 341 -2.07 13.33 -17.88
CA ILE A 341 -2.08 13.26 -16.42
C ILE A 341 -1.31 12.02 -15.94
N ALA A 342 -1.52 10.86 -16.59
CA ALA A 342 -0.82 9.61 -16.24
C ALA A 342 0.71 9.74 -16.36
N MET A 343 1.18 10.49 -17.35
CA MET A 343 2.61 10.72 -17.57
C MET A 343 3.25 11.65 -16.53
N ALA A 344 2.46 12.48 -15.86
CA ALA A 344 2.96 13.44 -14.86
C ALA A 344 4.19 14.23 -15.33
N GLY A 345 5.32 14.13 -14.62
CA GLY A 345 6.58 14.80 -14.98
C GLY A 345 7.22 14.31 -16.30
N TYR A 346 6.78 13.18 -16.85
CA TYR A 346 7.28 12.64 -18.14
C TYR A 346 6.47 13.14 -19.33
N ALA A 347 5.42 13.95 -19.12
CA ALA A 347 4.60 14.49 -20.20
C ALA A 347 5.42 15.47 -21.09
N PRO A 348 5.37 15.34 -22.45
CA PRO A 348 6.30 16.04 -23.32
C PRO A 348 6.06 17.56 -23.44
N PHE A 349 4.85 18.04 -23.13
CA PHE A 349 4.47 19.44 -23.37
C PHE A 349 4.03 20.17 -22.10
N VAL A 350 3.21 19.53 -21.27
CA VAL A 350 2.64 20.13 -20.06
C VAL A 350 2.40 19.06 -19.02
N ASN A 351 2.84 19.33 -17.81
CA ASN A 351 2.58 18.47 -16.66
C ASN A 351 1.19 18.80 -16.05
N LEU A 352 0.14 18.18 -16.62
CA LEU A 352 -1.24 18.38 -16.12
C LEU A 352 -1.42 17.86 -14.70
N HIS A 353 -0.68 16.83 -14.28
CA HIS A 353 -0.73 16.31 -12.93
C HIS A 353 -0.28 17.37 -11.91
N GLN A 354 0.78 18.11 -12.20
CA GLN A 354 1.27 19.19 -11.34
C GLN A 354 0.25 20.34 -11.20
N LEU A 355 -0.47 20.66 -12.28
CA LEU A 355 -1.56 21.65 -12.21
C LEU A 355 -2.70 21.16 -11.31
N LEU A 356 -3.09 19.89 -11.40
CA LEU A 356 -4.10 19.29 -10.54
C LEU A 356 -3.65 19.20 -9.09
N TRP A 357 -2.36 19.05 -8.84
CA TRP A 357 -1.78 19.00 -7.48
C TRP A 357 -2.12 20.22 -6.64
N SER A 358 -2.28 21.38 -7.28
CA SER A 358 -2.67 22.62 -6.62
C SER A 358 -4.16 22.65 -6.19
N VAL A 359 -4.96 21.69 -6.66
CA VAL A 359 -6.37 21.56 -6.29
C VAL A 359 -6.49 20.82 -4.96
N PRO A 360 -7.20 21.37 -3.95
CA PRO A 360 -7.38 20.70 -2.67
C PRO A 360 -7.90 19.27 -2.83
N GLY A 361 -7.24 18.33 -2.14
CA GLY A 361 -7.56 16.89 -2.18
C GLY A 361 -6.73 16.08 -3.17
N PHE A 362 -6.14 16.67 -4.21
CA PHE A 362 -5.22 15.95 -5.10
C PHE A 362 -3.89 15.59 -4.42
N SER A 363 -3.42 16.39 -3.46
CA SER A 363 -2.21 16.14 -2.68
C SER A 363 -2.26 14.89 -1.77
N PHE A 364 -3.39 14.23 -1.66
CA PHE A 364 -3.52 12.93 -0.97
C PHE A 364 -3.36 11.73 -1.91
N LEU A 365 -3.30 11.97 -3.23
CA LEU A 365 -3.24 10.91 -4.22
C LEU A 365 -1.79 10.58 -4.57
N ARG A 366 -1.57 9.36 -5.06
CA ARG A 366 -0.29 8.85 -5.54
C ARG A 366 -0.52 8.08 -6.83
N ALA A 367 0.56 7.75 -7.55
CA ALA A 367 0.51 6.91 -8.74
C ALA A 367 -0.37 7.49 -9.87
N PRO A 368 0.05 8.61 -10.51
CA PRO A 368 -0.68 9.20 -11.63
C PRO A 368 -0.81 8.24 -12.82
N GLY A 369 0.08 7.24 -12.97
CA GLY A 369 -0.04 6.17 -13.96
C GLY A 369 -1.40 5.50 -13.97
N ARG A 370 -2.12 5.45 -12.84
CA ARG A 370 -3.49 4.92 -12.75
C ARG A 370 -4.52 5.66 -13.61
N PHE A 371 -4.24 6.88 -14.10
CA PHE A 371 -5.10 7.54 -15.09
C PHE A 371 -5.17 6.80 -16.44
N THR A 372 -4.30 5.82 -16.70
CA THR A 372 -4.45 4.84 -17.79
C THR A 372 -5.80 4.13 -17.76
N TYR A 373 -6.48 4.06 -16.61
CA TYR A 373 -7.87 3.65 -16.46
C TYR A 373 -8.81 4.29 -17.47
N LEU A 374 -8.79 5.62 -17.56
CA LEU A 374 -9.64 6.38 -18.46
C LEU A 374 -9.15 6.27 -19.92
N VAL A 375 -7.84 6.09 -20.12
CA VAL A 375 -7.26 5.84 -21.45
C VAL A 375 -7.78 4.51 -21.99
N VAL A 376 -7.65 3.42 -21.24
CA VAL A 376 -8.10 2.08 -21.65
C VAL A 376 -9.61 2.07 -21.94
N PHE A 377 -10.42 2.72 -21.09
CA PHE A 377 -11.86 2.82 -21.32
C PHE A 377 -12.20 3.58 -22.61
N ALA A 378 -11.54 4.70 -22.86
CA ALA A 378 -11.74 5.48 -24.10
C ALA A 378 -11.31 4.66 -25.33
N CYS A 379 -10.16 3.97 -25.27
CA CYS A 379 -9.68 3.07 -26.33
C CYS A 379 -10.70 1.96 -26.62
N ALA A 380 -11.28 1.35 -25.60
CA ALA A 380 -12.33 0.34 -25.72
C ALA A 380 -13.55 0.85 -26.50
N CYS A 381 -14.00 2.05 -26.19
CA CYS A 381 -15.13 2.68 -26.88
C CYS A 381 -14.77 3.04 -28.35
N LEU A 382 -13.58 3.59 -28.57
CA LEU A 382 -13.11 3.95 -29.93
C LEU A 382 -12.93 2.71 -30.82
N ALA A 383 -12.41 1.59 -30.26
CA ALA A 383 -12.30 0.33 -30.98
C ALA A 383 -13.69 -0.26 -31.34
N ALA A 384 -14.66 -0.17 -30.44
CA ALA A 384 -16.04 -0.58 -30.71
C ALA A 384 -16.65 0.25 -31.87
N PHE A 385 -16.36 1.55 -31.94
CA PHE A 385 -16.78 2.39 -33.06
C PHE A 385 -16.08 1.98 -34.37
N GLY A 386 -14.81 1.56 -34.29
CA GLY A 386 -14.07 1.02 -35.42
C GLY A 386 -14.68 -0.30 -35.94
N LEU A 387 -14.96 -1.24 -35.02
CA LEU A 387 -15.66 -2.49 -35.36
C LEU A 387 -17.04 -2.21 -35.99
N GLN A 388 -17.78 -1.25 -35.44
CA GLN A 388 -19.06 -0.82 -36.00
C GLN A 388 -18.89 -0.26 -37.42
N ALA A 389 -17.83 0.53 -37.69
CA ALA A 389 -17.55 1.09 -39.00
C ALA A 389 -17.27 0.01 -40.09
N LEU A 390 -16.78 -1.18 -39.67
CA LEU A 390 -16.60 -2.30 -40.58
C LEU A 390 -17.93 -2.84 -41.16
N SER A 391 -19.08 -2.56 -40.55
CA SER A 391 -20.39 -2.95 -41.09
C SER A 391 -20.82 -2.05 -42.29
N GLN A 392 -20.21 -0.85 -42.43
CA GLN A 392 -20.57 0.09 -43.52
C GLN A 392 -20.16 -0.44 -44.90
N ARG A 393 -21.11 -0.40 -45.85
CA ARG A 393 -20.92 -0.99 -47.17
C ARG A 393 -20.01 -0.19 -48.10
N ARG A 394 -19.89 1.13 -47.89
CA ARG A 394 -19.07 2.02 -48.73
C ARG A 394 -17.60 2.02 -48.27
N PHE A 395 -16.69 2.01 -49.21
CA PHE A 395 -15.24 2.19 -49.01
C PHE A 395 -14.50 1.10 -48.20
N ARG A 396 -14.91 -0.17 -48.30
CA ARG A 396 -14.22 -1.27 -47.56
C ARG A 396 -12.71 -1.29 -47.74
N VAL A 397 -12.24 -1.12 -49.01
CA VAL A 397 -10.79 -1.09 -49.27
C VAL A 397 -10.12 0.09 -48.56
N VAL A 398 -10.78 1.26 -48.60
CA VAL A 398 -10.23 2.46 -47.90
C VAL A 398 -10.22 2.25 -46.37
N VAL A 399 -11.26 1.64 -45.82
CA VAL A 399 -11.31 1.31 -44.38
C VAL A 399 -10.20 0.29 -44.00
N ALA A 400 -10.00 -0.73 -44.87
CA ALA A 400 -8.93 -1.69 -44.68
C ALA A 400 -7.53 -1.07 -44.81
N LEU A 401 -7.37 -0.11 -45.75
CA LEU A 401 -6.12 0.63 -45.88
C LEU A 401 -5.84 1.52 -44.67
N VAL A 402 -6.85 2.22 -44.17
CA VAL A 402 -6.71 3.10 -42.98
C VAL A 402 -6.37 2.33 -41.72
N GLY A 403 -6.92 1.12 -41.50
CA GLY A 403 -6.58 0.27 -40.34
C GLY A 403 -5.36 -0.62 -40.61
N GLY A 404 -5.24 -1.19 -41.80
CA GLY A 404 -4.20 -2.15 -42.16
C GLY A 404 -2.85 -1.53 -42.50
N LEU A 405 -2.81 -0.40 -43.22
CA LEU A 405 -1.55 0.22 -43.63
C LEU A 405 -0.69 0.69 -42.44
N PRO A 406 -1.24 1.35 -41.39
CA PRO A 406 -0.48 1.63 -40.19
C PRO A 406 0.08 0.37 -39.52
N SER A 407 -0.69 -0.72 -39.50
CA SER A 407 -0.25 -2.01 -38.91
C SER A 407 0.89 -2.62 -39.74
N VAL A 408 0.79 -2.58 -41.08
CA VAL A 408 1.87 -3.06 -41.98
C VAL A 408 3.13 -2.20 -41.84
N THR A 409 2.98 -0.86 -41.82
CA THR A 409 4.13 0.05 -41.64
C THR A 409 4.78 -0.12 -40.27
N LEU A 410 3.99 -0.30 -39.19
CA LEU A 410 4.49 -0.60 -37.86
C LEU A 410 5.26 -1.92 -37.85
N LEU A 411 4.70 -2.98 -38.41
CA LEU A 411 5.36 -4.29 -38.51
C LEU A 411 6.69 -4.18 -39.29
N ALA A 412 6.68 -3.52 -40.45
CA ALA A 412 7.89 -3.35 -41.27
C ALA A 412 8.96 -2.53 -40.54
N ALA A 413 8.54 -1.46 -39.85
CA ALA A 413 9.45 -0.63 -39.04
C ALA A 413 10.05 -1.43 -37.88
N LEU A 414 9.26 -2.21 -37.14
CA LEU A 414 9.74 -3.04 -36.03
C LEU A 414 10.68 -4.16 -36.51
N LEU A 415 10.35 -4.84 -37.65
CA LEU A 415 11.21 -5.87 -38.22
C LEU A 415 12.58 -5.30 -38.69
N ALA A 416 12.65 -4.02 -39.07
CA ALA A 416 13.89 -3.34 -39.40
C ALA A 416 14.62 -2.79 -38.18
N LEU A 417 13.91 -2.15 -37.25
CA LEU A 417 14.51 -1.40 -36.13
C LEU A 417 14.97 -2.30 -35.00
N LEU A 418 14.19 -3.31 -34.59
CA LEU A 418 14.53 -4.14 -33.43
C LEU A 418 15.89 -4.85 -33.61
N PRO A 419 16.16 -5.57 -34.73
CA PRO A 419 17.47 -6.20 -34.90
C PRO A 419 18.59 -5.18 -35.06
N THR A 420 18.32 -4.01 -35.68
CA THR A 420 19.31 -2.93 -35.84
C THR A 420 19.72 -2.38 -34.46
N TRP A 421 18.76 -2.06 -33.60
CA TRP A 421 19.04 -1.58 -32.26
C TRP A 421 19.71 -2.65 -31.42
N ARG A 422 19.26 -3.91 -31.49
CA ARG A 422 19.88 -5.02 -30.80
C ARG A 422 21.36 -5.18 -31.22
N ALA A 423 21.65 -5.16 -32.53
CA ALA A 423 23.02 -5.24 -33.02
C ALA A 423 23.88 -4.06 -32.57
N LEU A 424 23.34 -2.85 -32.57
CA LEU A 424 24.04 -1.64 -32.13
C LEU A 424 24.39 -1.72 -30.61
N LEU A 425 23.45 -2.11 -29.78
CA LEU A 425 23.65 -2.20 -28.33
C LEU A 425 24.54 -3.37 -27.94
N SER A 426 24.44 -4.51 -28.63
CA SER A 426 25.32 -5.67 -28.36
C SER A 426 26.75 -5.47 -28.88
N SER A 427 26.97 -4.63 -29.88
CA SER A 427 28.32 -4.29 -30.39
C SER A 427 29.09 -3.31 -29.48
N ASP A 428 28.37 -2.55 -28.62
CA ASP A 428 28.97 -1.58 -27.71
C ASP A 428 28.31 -1.71 -26.31
N PRO A 429 28.79 -2.63 -25.47
CA PRO A 429 28.25 -2.84 -24.12
C PRO A 429 28.35 -1.60 -23.21
N VAL A 430 29.38 -0.77 -23.40
CA VAL A 430 29.58 0.44 -22.62
C VAL A 430 28.46 1.45 -22.94
N ARG A 431 28.16 1.61 -24.23
CA ARG A 431 27.07 2.47 -24.68
C ARG A 431 25.70 1.97 -24.22
N ALA A 432 25.47 0.66 -24.28
CA ALA A 432 24.24 0.03 -23.75
C ALA A 432 24.08 0.33 -22.27
N ARG A 433 25.14 0.16 -21.46
CA ARG A 433 25.13 0.48 -20.04
C ARG A 433 24.90 1.96 -19.77
N THR A 434 25.59 2.85 -20.47
CA THR A 434 25.41 4.31 -20.33
C THR A 434 23.98 4.73 -20.65
N LEU A 435 23.37 4.15 -21.70
CA LEU A 435 21.96 4.41 -22.04
C LEU A 435 21.04 3.99 -20.89
N VAL A 436 21.23 2.78 -20.35
CA VAL A 436 20.46 2.26 -19.24
C VAL A 436 20.62 3.14 -17.99
N GLU A 437 21.85 3.45 -17.63
CA GLU A 437 22.15 4.33 -16.47
C GLU A 437 21.51 5.71 -16.64
N SER A 438 21.53 6.30 -17.82
CA SER A 438 20.89 7.60 -18.10
C SER A 438 19.37 7.55 -17.93
N LEU A 439 18.73 6.45 -18.31
CA LEU A 439 17.28 6.27 -18.17
C LEU A 439 16.89 6.05 -16.69
N TYR A 440 17.72 5.37 -15.91
CA TYR A 440 17.44 5.07 -14.50
C TYR A 440 17.90 6.15 -13.54
N LEU A 441 19.11 6.68 -13.71
CA LEU A 441 19.66 7.70 -12.80
C LEU A 441 18.94 9.05 -12.96
N SER A 442 18.45 9.37 -14.15
CA SER A 442 17.68 10.60 -14.39
C SER A 442 16.30 10.60 -13.74
N ALA A 443 15.78 9.43 -13.33
CA ALA A 443 14.41 9.25 -12.87
C ALA A 443 14.28 8.75 -11.43
N ARG A 444 15.37 8.69 -10.63
CA ARG A 444 15.40 8.19 -9.24
C ARG A 444 14.58 6.89 -9.08
N ALA A 445 15.18 5.77 -9.48
CA ALA A 445 14.55 4.46 -9.30
C ALA A 445 14.27 4.21 -7.81
N GLN A 446 13.01 4.06 -7.46
CA GLN A 446 12.59 3.76 -6.08
C GLN A 446 13.09 2.37 -5.62
N TYR A 447 13.39 1.51 -6.59
CA TYR A 447 13.94 0.17 -6.37
C TYR A 447 15.21 0.02 -7.22
N PRO A 448 16.39 0.02 -6.62
CA PRO A 448 17.64 -0.15 -7.35
C PRO A 448 17.65 -1.53 -8.02
N ILE A 449 17.90 -1.55 -9.31
CA ILE A 449 18.09 -2.77 -10.10
C ILE A 449 19.50 -2.75 -10.67
N ASP A 450 20.13 -3.93 -10.75
CA ASP A 450 21.44 -4.08 -11.37
C ASP A 450 21.38 -3.55 -12.83
N PRO A 451 22.20 -2.56 -13.22
CA PRO A 451 22.27 -2.06 -14.58
C PRO A 451 22.50 -3.15 -15.63
N GLN A 452 23.23 -4.22 -15.29
CA GLN A 452 23.48 -5.33 -16.21
C GLN A 452 22.19 -6.12 -16.49
N LEU A 453 21.37 -6.37 -15.46
CA LEU A 453 20.05 -7.00 -15.63
C LEU A 453 19.15 -6.20 -16.60
N VAL A 454 19.21 -4.88 -16.53
CA VAL A 454 18.45 -4.01 -17.42
C VAL A 454 18.97 -4.08 -18.85
N VAL A 455 20.30 -4.12 -19.05
CA VAL A 455 20.91 -4.31 -20.38
C VAL A 455 20.48 -5.65 -20.97
N ASP A 456 20.55 -6.73 -20.19
CA ASP A 456 20.17 -8.07 -20.65
C ASP A 456 18.68 -8.15 -20.98
N GLY A 457 17.84 -7.53 -20.17
CA GLY A 457 16.40 -7.39 -20.41
C GLY A 457 16.10 -6.63 -21.70
N LEU A 458 16.78 -5.49 -21.92
CA LEU A 458 16.63 -4.71 -23.14
C LEU A 458 17.04 -5.51 -24.39
N LEU A 459 18.19 -6.14 -24.37
CA LEU A 459 18.68 -6.96 -25.48
C LEU A 459 17.75 -8.14 -25.78
N SER A 460 17.18 -8.77 -24.73
CA SER A 460 16.19 -9.82 -24.86
C SER A 460 14.89 -9.32 -25.49
N SER A 461 14.41 -8.16 -25.08
CA SER A 461 13.14 -7.57 -25.59
C SER A 461 13.26 -7.12 -27.06
N LEU A 462 14.48 -6.84 -27.53
CA LEU A 462 14.76 -6.55 -28.93
C LEU A 462 14.99 -7.81 -29.78
N ASP A 463 15.02 -9.00 -29.19
CA ASP A 463 15.28 -10.27 -29.87
C ASP A 463 14.00 -10.91 -30.42
N PHE A 464 14.00 -11.30 -31.70
CA PHE A 464 12.92 -12.08 -32.29
C PHE A 464 12.82 -13.51 -31.70
N GLY A 465 13.90 -14.04 -31.14
CA GLY A 465 13.90 -15.28 -30.38
C GLY A 465 13.11 -15.20 -29.06
N ASN A 466 12.85 -14.00 -28.55
CA ASN A 466 12.01 -13.83 -27.38
C ASN A 466 10.53 -14.11 -27.74
N PRO A 467 9.90 -15.14 -27.11
CA PRO A 467 8.52 -15.52 -27.44
C PRO A 467 7.51 -14.38 -27.26
N LYS A 468 7.73 -13.46 -26.31
CA LYS A 468 6.84 -12.32 -26.04
C LYS A 468 6.95 -11.25 -27.14
N THR A 469 8.15 -10.97 -27.62
CA THR A 469 8.38 -10.09 -28.75
C THR A 469 7.81 -10.68 -30.04
N ALA A 470 8.09 -11.98 -30.30
CA ALA A 470 7.55 -12.72 -31.44
C ALA A 470 6.01 -12.76 -31.44
N TRP A 471 5.38 -12.93 -30.27
CA TRP A 471 3.92 -12.88 -30.09
C TRP A 471 3.34 -11.55 -30.54
N SER A 472 3.89 -10.42 -30.06
CA SER A 472 3.42 -9.08 -30.44
C SER A 472 3.55 -8.84 -31.95
N LEU A 473 4.69 -9.21 -32.56
CA LEU A 473 4.88 -9.10 -34.02
C LEU A 473 3.90 -9.99 -34.78
N GLY A 474 3.65 -11.20 -34.31
CA GLY A 474 2.66 -12.12 -34.85
C GLY A 474 1.24 -11.55 -34.83
N LEU A 475 0.85 -10.91 -33.73
CA LEU A 475 -0.45 -10.25 -33.59
C LEU A 475 -0.63 -9.08 -34.52
N ILE A 476 0.43 -8.29 -34.79
CA ILE A 476 0.38 -7.21 -35.78
C ILE A 476 0.12 -7.83 -37.15
N GLY A 477 0.84 -8.92 -37.50
CA GLY A 477 0.64 -9.66 -38.77
C GLY A 477 -0.77 -10.24 -38.87
N LEU A 478 -1.29 -10.88 -37.82
CA LEU A 478 -2.66 -11.40 -37.79
C LEU A 478 -3.71 -10.28 -37.92
N THR A 479 -3.45 -9.11 -37.34
CA THR A 479 -4.33 -7.94 -37.48
C THR A 479 -4.41 -7.49 -38.94
N CYS A 480 -3.27 -7.46 -39.65
CA CYS A 480 -3.24 -7.20 -41.10
C CYS A 480 -4.03 -8.25 -41.87
N LEU A 481 -3.84 -9.53 -41.57
CA LEU A 481 -4.58 -10.63 -42.18
C LEU A 481 -6.10 -10.55 -41.93
N CYS A 482 -6.51 -10.09 -40.74
CA CYS A 482 -7.92 -9.84 -40.46
C CYS A 482 -8.54 -8.77 -41.38
N PHE A 483 -7.82 -7.69 -41.69
CA PHE A 483 -8.28 -6.69 -42.68
C PHE A 483 -8.39 -7.26 -44.07
N VAL A 484 -7.39 -8.04 -44.52
CA VAL A 484 -7.42 -8.74 -45.82
C VAL A 484 -8.59 -9.70 -45.88
N GLY A 485 -8.73 -10.56 -44.86
CA GLY A 485 -9.82 -11.52 -44.76
C GLY A 485 -11.20 -10.86 -44.75
N TRP A 486 -11.35 -9.75 -43.98
CA TRP A 486 -12.60 -9.00 -43.97
C TRP A 486 -12.95 -8.41 -45.34
N VAL A 487 -11.98 -7.91 -46.12
CA VAL A 487 -12.21 -7.46 -47.50
C VAL A 487 -12.61 -8.65 -48.38
N ALA A 488 -11.88 -9.79 -48.31
CA ALA A 488 -12.12 -10.98 -49.13
C ALA A 488 -13.49 -11.64 -48.86
N LEU A 489 -13.96 -11.66 -47.60
CA LEU A 489 -15.27 -12.22 -47.22
C LEU A 489 -16.46 -11.48 -47.84
N GLY A 490 -16.27 -10.28 -48.32
CA GLY A 490 -17.32 -9.49 -48.95
C GLY A 490 -18.46 -9.07 -48.00
N HIS A 491 -19.46 -8.39 -48.55
CA HIS A 491 -20.58 -7.82 -47.79
C HIS A 491 -21.49 -8.86 -47.15
N ALA A 492 -21.69 -10.00 -47.84
CA ALA A 492 -22.60 -11.06 -47.34
C ALA A 492 -22.12 -11.68 -46.04
N ARG A 493 -20.83 -11.58 -45.70
CA ARG A 493 -20.19 -12.15 -44.50
C ARG A 493 -19.53 -11.09 -43.61
N ALA A 494 -20.04 -9.86 -43.64
CA ALA A 494 -19.46 -8.75 -42.85
C ALA A 494 -19.41 -9.06 -41.34
N VAL A 495 -20.42 -9.74 -40.78
CA VAL A 495 -20.46 -10.17 -39.37
C VAL A 495 -19.34 -11.18 -39.08
N LEU A 496 -19.06 -12.10 -40.01
CA LEU A 496 -17.97 -13.06 -39.86
C LEU A 496 -16.61 -12.33 -39.82
N GLY A 497 -16.45 -11.31 -40.64
CA GLY A 497 -15.24 -10.48 -40.67
C GLY A 497 -15.04 -9.70 -39.37
N GLN A 498 -16.12 -9.14 -38.80
CA GLN A 498 -16.06 -8.52 -37.44
C GLN A 498 -15.74 -9.57 -36.38
N GLY A 499 -16.31 -10.78 -36.53
CA GLY A 499 -16.05 -11.91 -35.61
C GLY A 499 -14.57 -12.32 -35.57
N LEU A 500 -13.85 -12.25 -36.67
CA LEU A 500 -12.40 -12.50 -36.70
C LEU A 500 -11.62 -11.53 -35.82
N PHE A 501 -11.95 -10.23 -35.87
CA PHE A 501 -11.31 -9.23 -35.01
C PHE A 501 -11.67 -9.44 -33.55
N VAL A 502 -12.93 -9.75 -33.23
CA VAL A 502 -13.37 -10.01 -31.83
C VAL A 502 -12.69 -11.25 -31.28
N ALA A 503 -12.56 -12.32 -32.10
CA ALA A 503 -11.85 -13.53 -31.70
C ALA A 503 -10.35 -13.29 -31.47
N LEU A 504 -9.71 -12.51 -32.37
CA LEU A 504 -8.31 -12.13 -32.22
C LEU A 504 -8.10 -11.25 -30.97
N LEU A 505 -8.99 -10.29 -30.69
CA LEU A 505 -8.99 -9.50 -29.45
C LEU A 505 -9.12 -10.36 -28.20
N ALA A 506 -10.06 -11.30 -28.20
CA ALA A 506 -10.26 -12.18 -27.05
C ALA A 506 -9.02 -13.03 -26.81
N MET A 507 -8.44 -13.63 -27.86
CA MET A 507 -7.22 -14.43 -27.77
C MET A 507 -6.05 -13.60 -27.23
N ASP A 508 -5.79 -12.44 -27.81
CA ASP A 508 -4.70 -11.53 -27.45
C ASP A 508 -4.80 -11.10 -25.98
N LEU A 509 -5.95 -10.56 -25.57
CA LEU A 509 -6.16 -10.03 -24.24
C LEU A 509 -6.20 -11.12 -23.15
N LEU A 510 -6.73 -12.31 -23.45
CA LEU A 510 -6.72 -13.43 -22.52
C LEU A 510 -5.31 -14.00 -22.33
N VAL A 511 -4.50 -14.09 -23.39
CA VAL A 511 -3.10 -14.51 -23.27
C VAL A 511 -2.33 -13.48 -22.46
N PHE A 512 -2.47 -12.18 -22.75
CA PHE A 512 -1.87 -11.12 -21.96
C PHE A 512 -2.27 -11.23 -20.49
N ALA A 513 -3.56 -11.31 -20.18
CA ALA A 513 -4.05 -11.34 -18.81
C ALA A 513 -3.66 -12.62 -18.06
N SER A 514 -3.53 -13.77 -18.76
CA SER A 514 -3.13 -15.03 -18.13
C SER A 514 -1.69 -15.03 -17.66
N ASP A 515 -0.83 -14.31 -18.38
CA ASP A 515 0.62 -14.28 -18.16
C ASP A 515 1.06 -13.10 -17.29
N PHE A 516 0.15 -12.16 -16.98
CA PHE A 516 0.53 -10.92 -16.32
C PHE A 516 0.92 -11.14 -14.85
N HIS A 517 0.11 -11.84 -14.07
CA HIS A 517 0.33 -12.07 -12.65
C HIS A 517 0.99 -13.41 -12.37
N PRO A 518 2.04 -13.45 -11.52
CA PRO A 518 2.58 -14.71 -11.02
C PRO A 518 1.53 -15.45 -10.19
N ARG A 519 1.53 -16.77 -10.30
CA ARG A 519 0.66 -17.66 -9.54
C ARG A 519 1.49 -18.66 -8.77
N ALA A 520 1.09 -18.94 -7.53
CA ALA A 520 1.73 -19.92 -6.67
C ALA A 520 0.69 -20.82 -6.00
N PRO A 521 1.07 -21.99 -5.53
CA PRO A 521 0.20 -22.82 -4.70
C PRO A 521 -0.33 -22.04 -3.51
N LEU A 522 -1.56 -22.27 -3.10
CA LEU A 522 -2.19 -21.55 -1.98
C LEU A 522 -1.39 -21.65 -0.69
N ALA A 523 -0.74 -22.78 -0.43
CA ALA A 523 0.15 -22.98 0.71
C ALA A 523 1.31 -21.93 0.79
N SER A 524 1.68 -21.34 -0.34
CA SER A 524 2.71 -20.29 -0.37
C SER A 524 2.25 -18.94 0.18
N LEU A 525 0.94 -18.73 0.33
CA LEU A 525 0.36 -17.52 0.96
C LEU A 525 0.38 -17.60 2.49
N ILE A 526 0.53 -18.81 3.04
CA ILE A 526 0.55 -19.05 4.47
C ILE A 526 2.01 -19.10 4.89
N PRO A 527 2.49 -18.22 5.78
CA PRO A 527 3.87 -18.26 6.26
C PRO A 527 4.09 -19.51 7.12
N THR A 528 5.34 -19.93 7.21
CA THR A 528 5.74 -20.93 8.21
C THR A 528 6.13 -20.18 9.47
N LEU A 529 5.46 -20.42 10.58
CA LEU A 529 5.79 -19.79 11.86
C LEU A 529 7.23 -20.17 12.28
N PRO A 530 8.02 -19.21 12.76
CA PRO A 530 9.31 -19.49 13.36
C PRO A 530 9.15 -20.43 14.56
N ALA A 531 10.07 -21.35 14.73
CA ALA A 531 10.07 -22.25 15.89
C ALA A 531 10.07 -21.42 17.19
N GLY A 532 9.17 -21.73 18.12
CA GLY A 532 9.01 -20.99 19.37
C GLY A 532 8.00 -19.83 19.31
N VAL A 533 7.32 -19.61 18.20
CA VAL A 533 6.16 -18.75 18.05
C VAL A 533 4.92 -19.61 17.88
N SER A 534 3.84 -19.28 18.57
CA SER A 534 2.58 -20.02 18.58
C SER A 534 1.39 -19.09 18.37
N SER A 535 0.26 -19.63 17.91
CA SER A 535 -1.00 -18.90 17.84
C SER A 535 -1.36 -18.31 19.22
N GLY A 536 -1.79 -17.05 19.22
CA GLY A 536 -2.08 -16.28 20.43
C GLY A 536 -0.88 -15.50 21.00
N ASP A 537 0.33 -15.70 20.48
CA ASP A 537 1.46 -14.86 20.85
C ASP A 537 1.35 -13.47 20.22
N ARG A 538 1.84 -12.43 20.92
CA ARG A 538 2.12 -11.12 20.35
C ARG A 538 3.62 -10.99 20.11
N VAL A 539 4.02 -10.63 18.89
CA VAL A 539 5.42 -10.55 18.49
C VAL A 539 5.79 -9.14 18.02
N LEU A 540 7.00 -8.72 18.35
CA LEU A 540 7.66 -7.56 17.79
C LEU A 540 8.56 -8.05 16.64
N LEU A 541 8.32 -7.61 15.42
CA LEU A 541 9.19 -7.90 14.29
C LEU A 541 10.37 -6.93 14.30
N HIS A 542 11.57 -7.46 14.47
CA HIS A 542 12.80 -6.68 14.47
C HIS A 542 13.71 -7.18 13.37
N ASP A 543 14.09 -6.29 12.46
CA ASP A 543 14.92 -6.62 11.30
C ASP A 543 14.38 -7.73 10.38
N ALA A 544 13.07 -7.95 10.43
CA ALA A 544 12.41 -8.99 9.64
C ALA A 544 12.05 -8.55 8.22
N VAL A 545 12.31 -7.29 7.85
CA VAL A 545 11.84 -6.65 6.60
C VAL A 545 12.34 -7.36 5.33
N ASP A 546 13.46 -8.07 5.40
CA ASP A 546 14.04 -8.78 4.25
C ASP A 546 13.70 -10.27 4.21
N LEU A 547 12.85 -10.76 5.10
CA LEU A 547 12.45 -12.16 5.15
C LEU A 547 11.03 -12.33 4.58
N PRO A 548 10.88 -12.89 3.38
CA PRO A 548 9.58 -13.04 2.73
C PRO A 548 8.54 -13.85 3.51
N SER A 549 8.94 -14.54 4.58
CA SER A 549 8.09 -15.36 5.43
C SER A 549 7.65 -14.68 6.74
N LEU A 550 8.12 -13.45 7.02
CA LEU A 550 7.88 -12.76 8.30
C LEU A 550 7.36 -11.34 8.10
N GLU A 551 6.65 -11.11 7.01
CA GLU A 551 6.05 -9.79 6.77
C GLU A 551 4.82 -9.55 7.67
N PRO A 552 4.59 -8.31 8.13
CA PRO A 552 3.75 -8.04 9.30
C PRO A 552 2.37 -8.69 9.30
N ASN A 553 1.55 -8.50 8.27
CA ASN A 553 0.18 -9.02 8.31
C ASN A 553 0.08 -10.55 8.07
N GLN A 554 1.12 -11.19 7.55
CA GLN A 554 1.05 -12.62 7.20
C GLN A 554 0.82 -13.52 8.40
N LEU A 555 1.43 -13.18 9.53
CA LEU A 555 1.33 -13.95 10.77
C LEU A 555 -0.11 -13.98 11.34
N LEU A 556 -0.96 -13.04 10.92
CA LEU A 556 -2.36 -12.98 11.31
C LEU A 556 -3.15 -14.24 10.88
N ALA A 557 -2.77 -14.86 9.74
CA ALA A 557 -3.41 -16.09 9.26
C ALA A 557 -3.20 -17.28 10.22
N ASP A 558 -2.12 -17.26 10.99
CA ASP A 558 -1.81 -18.28 12.02
C ASP A 558 -2.23 -17.85 13.43
N GLY A 559 -2.97 -16.75 13.55
CA GLY A 559 -3.45 -16.21 14.83
C GLY A 559 -2.34 -15.63 15.70
N VAL A 560 -1.27 -15.12 15.12
CA VAL A 560 -0.19 -14.42 15.83
C VAL A 560 -0.38 -12.92 15.65
N ASP A 561 -0.43 -12.20 16.76
CA ASP A 561 -0.51 -10.75 16.78
C ASP A 561 0.85 -10.12 16.50
N THR A 562 0.91 -9.08 15.68
CA THR A 562 2.14 -8.33 15.40
C THR A 562 2.05 -6.88 15.87
N VAL A 563 3.14 -6.38 16.45
CA VAL A 563 3.27 -4.95 16.79
C VAL A 563 3.22 -4.12 15.52
N GLN A 564 3.92 -4.56 14.49
CA GLN A 564 3.92 -3.97 13.16
C GLN A 564 2.67 -4.37 12.36
N GLY A 565 2.48 -3.68 11.24
CA GLY A 565 1.44 -3.98 10.27
C GLY A 565 1.79 -3.40 8.91
N TYR A 566 1.09 -3.84 7.88
CA TYR A 566 1.17 -3.29 6.52
C TYR A 566 -0.18 -2.70 6.12
N SER A 567 -0.23 -1.39 5.87
CA SER A 567 -1.40 -0.64 5.44
C SER A 567 -1.01 0.64 4.71
N SER A 568 -1.87 1.13 3.84
CA SER A 568 -1.72 2.43 3.18
C SER A 568 -1.92 3.63 4.12
N LEU A 569 -2.59 3.43 5.25
CA LEU A 569 -2.96 4.49 6.20
C LEU A 569 -2.62 4.10 7.66
N PRO A 570 -1.35 3.79 7.98
CA PRO A 570 -0.98 3.55 9.37
C PRO A 570 -1.13 4.84 10.21
N SER A 571 -1.35 4.70 11.51
CA SER A 571 -1.35 5.84 12.43
C SER A 571 0.00 6.54 12.44
N GLN A 572 0.02 7.88 12.41
CA GLN A 572 1.25 8.67 12.51
C GLN A 572 2.02 8.34 13.78
N ARG A 573 1.33 8.27 14.94
CA ARG A 573 1.97 7.97 16.22
C ARG A 573 2.59 6.57 16.27
N HIS A 574 1.91 5.59 15.66
CA HIS A 574 2.45 4.24 15.58
C HIS A 574 3.73 4.20 14.75
N VAL A 575 3.74 4.85 13.58
CA VAL A 575 4.92 4.92 12.70
C VAL A 575 6.11 5.59 13.42
N GLU A 576 5.85 6.71 14.12
CA GLU A 576 6.89 7.42 14.87
C GLU A 576 7.48 6.56 16.00
N LEU A 577 6.61 5.83 16.73
CA LEU A 577 7.04 5.04 17.88
C LEU A 577 7.73 3.73 17.44
N ASP A 578 7.27 3.10 16.37
CA ASP A 578 7.92 1.92 15.79
C ASP A 578 9.31 2.25 15.23
N ALA A 579 9.45 3.41 14.55
CA ALA A 579 10.75 3.90 14.11
C ALA A 579 11.70 4.18 15.30
N ALA A 580 11.19 4.77 16.39
CA ALA A 580 11.96 4.96 17.62
C ALA A 580 12.37 3.61 18.26
N THR A 581 11.48 2.62 18.22
CA THR A 581 11.74 1.28 18.76
C THR A 581 12.85 0.56 17.99
N SER A 582 12.90 0.70 16.69
CA SER A 582 13.97 0.13 15.85
C SER A 582 15.34 0.73 16.22
N ALA A 583 15.38 2.01 16.59
CA ALA A 583 16.60 2.70 17.02
C ALA A 583 16.93 2.48 18.50
N GLN A 584 15.96 2.13 19.33
CA GLN A 584 16.11 2.04 20.80
C GLN A 584 15.52 0.73 21.34
N PRO A 585 16.31 -0.34 21.42
CA PRO A 585 15.83 -1.63 21.95
C PRO A 585 15.22 -1.58 23.39
N GLY A 586 15.45 -0.51 24.14
CA GLY A 586 14.79 -0.27 25.43
C GLY A 586 13.29 -0.08 25.32
N LEU A 587 12.78 0.28 24.16
CA LEU A 587 11.35 0.43 23.88
C LEU A 587 10.64 -0.90 23.57
N PHE A 588 11.37 -2.02 23.43
CA PHE A 588 10.75 -3.34 23.20
C PHE A 588 9.73 -3.69 24.28
N ASP A 589 9.99 -3.25 25.51
CA ASP A 589 9.15 -3.55 26.67
C ASP A 589 7.76 -2.90 26.57
N LEU A 590 7.67 -1.78 25.85
CA LEU A 590 6.46 -0.98 25.68
C LEU A 590 5.32 -1.72 24.96
N TRP A 591 5.66 -2.65 24.09
CA TRP A 591 4.71 -3.20 23.10
C TRP A 591 3.94 -4.43 23.59
N SER A 592 4.11 -4.83 24.83
CA SER A 592 3.51 -6.06 25.36
C SER A 592 3.77 -7.30 24.49
N ALA A 593 4.94 -7.32 23.86
CA ALA A 593 5.39 -8.40 23.01
C ALA A 593 6.46 -9.24 23.73
N PRO A 594 6.11 -10.41 24.25
CA PRO A 594 7.05 -11.28 24.96
C PRO A 594 8.07 -11.94 24.01
N LEU A 595 7.83 -11.87 22.72
CA LEU A 595 8.72 -12.41 21.70
C LEU A 595 9.15 -11.31 20.73
N VAL A 596 10.45 -11.27 20.43
CA VAL A 596 11.05 -10.45 19.39
C VAL A 596 11.50 -11.39 18.28
N VAL A 597 11.02 -11.18 17.06
CA VAL A 597 11.25 -12.08 15.93
C VAL A 597 12.05 -11.36 14.85
N GLY A 598 13.18 -11.94 14.49
CA GLY A 598 14.07 -11.43 13.45
C GLY A 598 15.38 -12.21 13.39
N PRO A 599 16.16 -12.10 12.32
CA PRO A 599 17.39 -12.87 12.17
C PRO A 599 18.45 -12.42 13.18
N SER A 600 19.06 -13.38 13.87
CA SER A 600 20.18 -13.09 14.76
C SER A 600 21.46 -12.65 14.01
N ASN A 601 21.51 -12.89 12.71
CA ASN A 601 22.60 -12.48 11.83
C ASN A 601 22.02 -11.83 10.56
N PRO A 602 21.57 -10.57 10.63
CA PRO A 602 20.98 -9.87 9.49
C PRO A 602 22.04 -9.63 8.38
N PRO A 603 21.60 -9.56 7.11
CA PRO A 603 22.51 -9.49 5.96
C PRO A 603 23.35 -8.21 5.87
N ASP A 604 22.90 -7.12 6.52
CA ASP A 604 23.61 -5.84 6.61
C ASP A 604 24.60 -5.75 7.78
N ALA A 605 24.71 -6.82 8.60
CA ALA A 605 25.70 -6.87 9.67
C ALA A 605 27.13 -6.77 9.12
N ARG A 606 27.93 -5.89 9.74
CA ARG A 606 29.35 -5.69 9.47
C ARG A 606 30.19 -6.34 10.54
N VAL A 607 31.38 -6.76 10.19
CA VAL A 607 32.39 -7.23 11.14
C VAL A 607 33.65 -6.43 10.93
N VAL A 608 34.03 -5.64 11.94
CA VAL A 608 35.28 -4.87 11.93
C VAL A 608 36.08 -5.24 13.17
N ASP A 609 37.31 -5.67 12.98
CA ASP A 609 38.23 -6.10 14.05
C ASP A 609 37.61 -7.13 15.02
N GLY A 610 36.77 -8.02 14.51
CA GLY A 610 36.07 -9.05 15.25
C GLY A 610 34.81 -8.61 15.99
N VAL A 611 34.47 -7.34 15.95
CA VAL A 611 33.18 -6.85 16.45
C VAL A 611 32.14 -6.92 15.34
N ARG A 612 31.02 -7.60 15.63
CA ARG A 612 29.86 -7.61 14.75
C ARG A 612 28.91 -6.48 15.16
N PHE A 613 28.44 -5.70 14.22
CA PHE A 613 27.49 -4.61 14.44
C PHE A 613 26.74 -4.24 13.18
N ARG A 614 25.71 -3.40 13.34
CA ARG A 614 24.94 -2.74 12.25
C ARG A 614 25.08 -1.23 12.41
N ALA A 615 25.29 -0.53 11.29
CA ALA A 615 25.55 0.91 11.31
C ALA A 615 24.35 1.75 11.82
N ASN A 616 23.12 1.30 11.55
CA ASN A 616 21.89 2.02 11.88
C ASN A 616 21.05 1.39 13.00
N HIS A 617 21.55 0.33 13.66
CA HIS A 617 20.83 -0.41 14.69
C HIS A 617 21.75 -0.62 15.91
N PRO A 618 21.77 0.33 16.85
CA PRO A 618 22.58 0.22 18.04
C PRO A 618 22.04 -0.87 18.99
N LEU A 619 22.96 -1.55 19.67
CA LEU A 619 22.63 -2.48 20.78
C LEU A 619 22.16 -1.75 22.03
N ALA A 620 22.62 -0.50 22.20
CA ALA A 620 22.20 0.40 23.28
C ALA A 620 22.33 1.85 22.82
N SER A 621 21.38 2.68 23.26
CA SER A 621 21.44 4.14 23.05
C SER A 621 20.83 4.87 24.25
N GLY A 622 21.30 6.07 24.55
CA GLY A 622 20.74 6.91 25.61
C GLY A 622 21.49 8.20 25.84
N PHE A 623 20.77 9.18 26.41
CA PHE A 623 21.34 10.40 27.01
C PHE A 623 21.63 10.18 28.48
N GLY A 624 22.36 11.10 29.13
CA GLY A 624 22.56 11.04 30.59
C GLY A 624 21.22 11.08 31.32
N GLY A 625 21.02 10.11 32.23
CA GLY A 625 19.74 9.87 32.89
C GLY A 625 18.93 8.69 32.32
N ALA A 626 19.29 8.18 31.13
CA ALA A 626 18.68 6.97 30.60
C ALA A 626 18.93 5.74 31.51
N PRO A 627 18.03 4.74 31.51
CA PRO A 627 18.28 3.49 32.17
C PRO A 627 19.58 2.85 31.70
N PRO A 628 20.36 2.23 32.61
CA PRO A 628 21.57 1.53 32.22
C PRO A 628 21.29 0.42 31.19
N ALA A 629 22.11 0.32 30.17
CA ALA A 629 22.07 -0.83 29.26
C ALA A 629 22.96 -1.96 29.85
N VAL A 630 22.34 -3.07 30.22
CA VAL A 630 23.02 -4.21 30.83
C VAL A 630 23.12 -5.35 29.83
N PHE A 631 24.31 -5.90 29.67
CA PHE A 631 24.60 -7.06 28.83
C PHE A 631 25.16 -8.21 29.66
N ASN A 632 24.59 -9.40 29.51
CA ASN A 632 25.06 -10.61 30.15
C ASN A 632 26.24 -11.20 29.38
N VAL A 633 27.30 -11.58 30.07
CA VAL A 633 28.45 -12.24 29.50
C VAL A 633 28.12 -13.71 29.27
N PRO A 634 28.27 -14.25 28.05
CA PRO A 634 27.98 -15.65 27.77
C PRO A 634 28.85 -16.61 28.58
N ALA A 635 28.25 -17.72 29.04
CA ALA A 635 29.01 -18.77 29.73
C ALA A 635 30.08 -19.33 28.78
N GLY A 636 31.31 -19.57 29.31
CA GLY A 636 32.40 -20.17 28.57
C GLY A 636 33.35 -19.22 27.84
N VAL A 637 33.13 -17.89 27.91
CA VAL A 637 34.07 -16.92 27.34
C VAL A 637 35.42 -16.93 28.06
N GLY A 638 35.46 -17.30 29.35
CA GLY A 638 36.68 -17.32 30.18
C GLY A 638 37.06 -15.92 30.69
N PRO A 639 38.24 -15.79 31.30
CA PRO A 639 38.72 -14.49 31.77
C PRO A 639 38.92 -13.51 30.63
N ILE A 640 38.33 -12.29 30.75
CA ILE A 640 38.41 -11.24 29.76
C ILE A 640 39.68 -10.39 30.00
N SER A 641 40.39 -10.04 28.92
CA SER A 641 41.57 -9.15 28.93
C SER A 641 41.21 -7.71 28.44
N SER A 642 40.22 -7.61 27.56
CA SER A 642 39.73 -6.32 27.08
C SER A 642 38.32 -6.44 26.51
N ILE A 643 37.64 -5.29 26.40
CA ILE A 643 36.37 -5.15 25.69
C ILE A 643 36.60 -4.17 24.54
N ARG A 644 36.12 -4.56 23.37
CA ARG A 644 36.11 -3.71 22.18
C ARG A 644 34.69 -3.23 21.94
N LEU A 645 34.52 -1.91 21.88
CA LEU A 645 33.25 -1.27 21.55
C LEU A 645 33.33 -0.65 20.15
N VAL A 646 32.22 -0.70 19.44
CA VAL A 646 31.93 0.13 18.27
C VAL A 646 30.75 1.00 18.60
N GLY A 647 30.89 2.32 18.56
CA GLY A 647 29.87 3.27 18.96
C GLY A 647 30.10 4.64 18.40
N THR A 648 29.17 5.56 18.69
CA THR A 648 29.24 6.97 18.26
C THR A 648 28.53 7.87 19.25
N LEU A 649 28.70 9.18 19.07
CA LEU A 649 27.99 10.23 19.79
C LEU A 649 27.16 11.03 18.80
N SER A 650 25.92 11.32 19.14
CA SER A 650 25.09 12.28 18.42
C SER A 650 24.80 13.50 19.32
N TYR A 651 24.66 14.68 18.72
CA TYR A 651 24.50 15.97 19.42
C TYR A 651 25.69 16.34 20.32
N ALA A 652 26.84 15.72 20.13
CA ALA A 652 28.03 15.90 20.96
C ALA A 652 28.95 17.04 20.48
N PHE A 653 28.59 17.83 19.48
CA PHE A 653 29.45 18.87 18.90
C PHE A 653 29.94 19.91 19.93
N GLN A 654 29.20 20.11 21.03
CA GLN A 654 29.61 20.99 22.13
C GLN A 654 30.34 20.26 23.28
N ALA A 655 30.43 18.92 23.24
CA ALA A 655 31.16 18.19 24.26
C ALA A 655 32.65 18.47 24.17
N ALA A 656 33.26 18.86 25.32
CA ALA A 656 34.67 19.19 25.34
C ALA A 656 35.56 17.95 25.16
N GLN A 657 36.73 18.12 24.58
CA GLN A 657 37.71 17.04 24.43
C GLN A 657 37.98 16.37 25.79
N GLY A 658 37.82 15.06 25.86
CA GLY A 658 38.05 14.25 27.05
C GLY A 658 36.95 14.30 28.12
N SER A 659 35.82 15.02 27.87
CA SER A 659 34.65 14.97 28.77
C SER A 659 34.03 13.60 28.80
N THR A 660 33.66 13.12 29.98
CA THR A 660 32.98 11.80 30.14
C THR A 660 31.54 11.91 29.68
N VAL A 661 31.14 11.12 28.69
CA VAL A 661 29.79 11.06 28.10
C VAL A 661 29.02 9.82 28.51
N ALA A 662 29.73 8.75 28.89
CA ALA A 662 29.16 7.53 29.46
C ALA A 662 30.19 6.82 30.33
N THR A 663 29.75 5.83 31.11
CA THR A 663 30.63 4.94 31.86
C THR A 663 30.31 3.49 31.55
N VAL A 664 31.31 2.63 31.52
CA VAL A 664 31.19 1.17 31.42
C VAL A 664 31.64 0.56 32.74
N SER A 665 30.81 -0.23 33.38
CA SER A 665 31.11 -0.90 34.65
C SER A 665 30.91 -2.41 34.54
N PHE A 666 31.54 -3.15 35.44
CA PHE A 666 31.59 -4.61 35.48
C PHE A 666 31.43 -5.07 36.95
N ASP A 667 30.41 -5.83 37.29
CA ASP A 667 30.15 -6.54 38.54
C ASP A 667 30.87 -5.94 39.76
N GLY A 668 30.71 -4.67 40.07
CA GLY A 668 31.33 -3.99 41.21
C GLY A 668 32.78 -3.54 41.01
N ALA A 669 33.38 -3.71 39.82
CA ALA A 669 34.65 -3.10 39.45
C ALA A 669 34.52 -1.59 39.23
N PRO A 670 35.62 -0.81 39.34
CA PRO A 670 35.60 0.61 39.01
C PRO A 670 35.12 0.86 37.57
N SER A 671 34.23 1.82 37.41
CA SER A 671 33.72 2.19 36.08
C SER A 671 34.82 2.81 35.21
N ILE A 672 34.81 2.48 33.93
CA ILE A 672 35.67 3.04 32.90
C ILE A 672 34.92 4.14 32.16
N PRO A 673 35.42 5.39 32.07
CA PRO A 673 34.74 6.43 31.33
C PRO A 673 34.86 6.24 29.82
N LEU A 674 33.79 6.50 29.09
CA LEU A 674 33.79 6.77 27.66
C LEU A 674 33.82 8.29 27.46
N ARG A 675 34.85 8.78 26.76
CA ARG A 675 35.13 10.21 26.67
C ARG A 675 35.04 10.73 25.23
N ALA A 676 34.50 11.92 25.07
CA ALA A 676 34.40 12.59 23.78
C ALA A 676 35.80 12.86 23.20
N GLY A 677 36.02 12.49 21.96
CA GLY A 677 37.29 12.65 21.26
C GLY A 677 38.39 11.66 21.66
N ILE A 678 38.08 10.66 22.50
CA ILE A 678 39.05 9.62 22.92
C ILE A 678 38.50 8.24 22.58
N GLU A 679 37.47 7.80 23.22
CA GLU A 679 36.80 6.49 22.98
C GLU A 679 35.72 6.63 21.90
N LEU A 680 34.94 7.70 21.93
CA LEU A 680 33.84 7.99 21.01
C LEU A 680 33.91 9.44 20.55
N ALA A 681 33.27 9.78 19.42
CA ALA A 681 33.18 11.15 18.93
C ALA A 681 31.87 11.39 18.19
N GLU A 682 31.63 12.65 17.76
CA GLU A 682 30.41 13.05 17.03
C GLU A 682 30.23 12.23 15.74
N ARG A 683 29.05 11.62 15.57
CA ARG A 683 28.67 10.85 14.38
C ARG A 683 28.77 11.67 13.10
N ALA A 684 28.24 12.88 13.14
CA ALA A 684 28.19 13.81 12.02
C ALA A 684 29.40 14.76 12.01
N TYR A 685 30.58 14.28 12.40
CA TYR A 685 31.79 15.11 12.57
C TYR A 685 32.14 15.91 11.32
N ASP A 686 32.00 15.32 10.14
CA ASP A 686 32.32 15.92 8.84
C ASP A 686 31.10 16.58 8.16
N ARG A 687 29.99 16.73 8.87
CA ARG A 687 28.81 17.40 8.34
C ARG A 687 29.10 18.86 8.08
N PRO A 688 28.86 19.39 6.85
CA PRO A 688 29.24 20.77 6.49
C PRO A 688 28.74 21.83 7.47
N SER A 689 27.52 21.71 7.99
CA SER A 689 26.95 22.63 8.97
C SER A 689 27.56 22.55 10.38
N LEU A 690 28.33 21.49 10.68
CA LEU A 690 28.99 21.29 11.98
C LEU A 690 30.50 21.50 11.92
N VAL A 691 31.09 21.63 10.72
CA VAL A 691 32.53 21.86 10.57
C VAL A 691 32.99 23.11 11.35
N GLY A 692 33.97 22.92 12.23
CA GLY A 692 34.49 23.97 13.10
C GLY A 692 33.68 24.27 14.37
N LEU A 693 32.53 23.62 14.56
CA LEU A 693 31.72 23.72 15.77
C LEU A 693 31.98 22.55 16.75
N VAL A 694 32.49 21.43 16.28
CA VAL A 694 32.79 20.27 17.13
C VAL A 694 33.98 20.55 18.00
N GLN A 695 33.84 20.47 19.33
CA GLN A 695 34.83 20.86 20.33
C GLN A 695 35.80 19.73 20.76
N HIS A 696 35.75 18.60 20.07
CA HIS A 696 36.66 17.45 20.29
C HIS A 696 37.17 16.91 18.96
N VAL A 697 38.23 16.10 19.01
CA VAL A 697 38.81 15.45 17.81
C VAL A 697 38.03 14.12 17.51
N LYS A 698 38.22 13.59 16.29
CA LYS A 698 37.73 12.24 15.99
C LYS A 698 38.41 11.20 16.87
N ALA A 699 37.67 10.27 17.40
CA ALA A 699 38.18 9.04 17.98
C ALA A 699 38.64 8.08 16.87
N PRO A 700 39.28 6.92 17.18
CA PRO A 700 39.61 5.92 16.17
C PRO A 700 38.41 5.43 15.42
N VAL A 701 38.34 5.65 14.09
CA VAL A 701 37.19 5.31 13.24
C VAL A 701 37.18 3.80 12.98
N ALA A 702 36.00 3.20 13.16
CA ALA A 702 35.72 1.80 12.82
C ALA A 702 35.06 1.68 11.44
N LEU A 703 34.14 2.59 11.10
CA LEU A 703 33.38 2.59 9.85
C LEU A 703 32.98 3.99 9.45
N ASP A 704 33.16 4.31 8.16
CA ASP A 704 32.65 5.47 7.48
C ASP A 704 31.51 5.07 6.55
N PHE A 705 30.43 5.86 6.49
CA PHE A 705 29.33 5.63 5.57
C PHE A 705 28.58 6.94 5.25
N GLU A 706 27.94 6.95 4.08
CA GLU A 706 27.19 8.13 3.65
C GLU A 706 25.86 8.24 4.38
N GLU A 707 25.53 9.43 4.85
CA GLU A 707 24.24 9.80 5.46
C GLU A 707 23.78 11.17 4.94
N ALA A 708 22.49 11.46 5.09
CA ALA A 708 21.93 12.76 4.80
C ALA A 708 20.92 13.17 5.89
N THR A 709 20.87 14.49 6.17
CA THR A 709 19.82 15.00 7.06
C THR A 709 18.45 14.94 6.39
N PRO A 710 17.35 15.06 7.14
CA PRO A 710 16.00 15.13 6.58
C PRO A 710 15.84 16.27 5.55
N GLU A 711 16.64 17.35 5.69
CA GLU A 711 16.66 18.50 4.78
C GLU A 711 17.54 18.25 3.54
N GLY A 712 18.21 17.08 3.45
CA GLY A 712 19.00 16.66 2.30
C GLY A 712 20.49 17.07 2.33
N GLU A 713 21.03 17.53 3.48
CA GLU A 713 22.46 17.78 3.63
C GLU A 713 23.21 16.45 3.74
N ALA A 714 23.97 16.07 2.71
CA ALA A 714 24.78 14.86 2.69
C ALA A 714 26.09 15.03 3.48
N TYR A 715 26.47 13.99 4.22
CA TYR A 715 27.73 13.96 4.98
C TYR A 715 28.24 12.53 5.17
N ILE A 716 29.51 12.40 5.58
CA ILE A 716 30.07 11.12 6.01
C ILE A 716 29.82 10.95 7.50
N ALA A 717 29.08 9.93 7.86
CA ALA A 717 28.85 9.51 9.25
C ALA A 717 29.96 8.54 9.69
N HIS A 718 30.27 8.58 10.99
CA HIS A 718 31.35 7.80 11.58
C HIS A 718 30.87 6.94 12.74
N LEU A 719 31.32 5.68 12.76
CA LEU A 719 31.33 4.86 13.97
C LEU A 719 32.78 4.72 14.43
N TYR A 720 32.99 4.79 15.74
CA TYR A 720 34.30 4.79 16.38
C TYR A 720 34.56 3.51 17.16
N ARG A 721 35.83 3.10 17.23
CA ARG A 721 36.27 1.94 17.99
C ARG A 721 36.97 2.38 19.27
N ALA A 722 36.57 1.76 20.37
CA ALA A 722 37.22 1.89 21.66
C ALA A 722 37.66 0.53 22.18
N ASP A 723 38.92 0.39 22.61
CA ASP A 723 39.46 -0.78 23.28
C ASP A 723 39.61 -0.47 24.79
N LEU A 724 38.80 -1.10 25.64
CA LEU A 724 38.77 -0.88 27.10
C LEU A 724 39.52 -2.01 27.80
N PRO A 725 40.60 -1.74 28.54
CA PRO A 725 41.33 -2.78 29.29
C PRO A 725 40.48 -3.24 30.48
N VAL A 726 40.24 -4.52 30.55
CA VAL A 726 39.47 -5.17 31.63
C VAL A 726 40.19 -6.44 32.04
N SER A 727 40.19 -6.77 33.32
CA SER A 727 40.74 -8.03 33.80
C SER A 727 39.77 -8.73 34.72
N GLY A 728 39.48 -10.00 34.46
CA GLY A 728 38.59 -10.79 35.29
C GLY A 728 37.56 -11.59 34.51
N SER A 729 36.55 -12.09 35.18
CA SER A 729 35.44 -12.87 34.59
C SER A 729 34.12 -12.23 34.98
N PRO A 730 33.80 -11.03 34.46
CA PRO A 730 32.53 -10.36 34.78
C PRO A 730 31.35 -11.19 34.27
N GLN A 731 30.24 -11.12 35.00
CA GLN A 731 28.98 -11.74 34.59
C GLN A 731 28.14 -10.75 33.77
N THR A 732 28.31 -9.44 34.05
CA THR A 732 27.55 -8.35 33.38
C THR A 732 28.47 -7.21 32.96
N ILE A 733 28.04 -6.53 31.88
CA ILE A 733 28.61 -5.26 31.43
C ILE A 733 27.46 -4.25 31.46
N THR A 734 27.67 -3.15 32.18
CA THR A 734 26.68 -2.11 32.32
C THR A 734 27.21 -0.83 31.71
N ILE A 735 26.47 -0.24 30.76
CA ILE A 735 26.76 1.03 30.10
C ILE A 735 25.77 2.07 30.58
N VAL A 736 26.28 3.18 31.11
CA VAL A 736 25.48 4.26 31.69
C VAL A 736 25.85 5.56 31.00
N PRO A 737 24.97 6.14 30.17
CA PRO A 737 25.14 7.50 29.68
C PRO A 737 25.12 8.50 30.82
N THR A 738 26.00 9.52 30.76
CA THR A 738 26.16 10.48 31.89
C THR A 738 25.91 11.93 31.47
N ASP A 739 26.06 12.27 30.20
CA ASP A 739 25.80 13.61 29.72
C ASP A 739 24.37 13.74 29.16
N PRO A 740 23.52 14.62 29.75
CA PRO A 740 22.11 14.75 29.34
C PRO A 740 21.95 15.44 27.98
N LYS A 741 23.02 15.95 27.36
CA LYS A 741 22.98 16.62 26.05
C LYS A 741 23.53 15.77 24.93
N VAL A 742 24.17 14.66 25.25
CA VAL A 742 24.89 13.79 24.30
C VAL A 742 24.16 12.46 24.20
N LEU A 743 23.71 12.08 23.03
CA LEU A 743 23.23 10.74 22.75
C LEU A 743 24.42 9.81 22.51
N VAL A 744 24.56 8.81 23.39
CA VAL A 744 25.57 7.76 23.28
C VAL A 744 24.93 6.57 22.59
N GLU A 745 25.53 6.09 21.50
CA GLU A 745 25.05 4.94 20.73
C GLU A 745 26.15 3.88 20.67
N ILE A 746 25.87 2.68 21.14
CA ILE A 746 26.77 1.51 21.11
C ILE A 746 26.21 0.50 20.11
N HIS A 747 26.88 0.35 18.99
CA HIS A 747 26.44 -0.51 17.89
C HIS A 747 27.00 -1.94 18.01
N GLY A 748 28.18 -2.11 18.59
CA GLY A 748 28.82 -3.41 18.77
C GLY A 748 29.64 -3.51 20.03
N ILE A 749 29.63 -4.70 20.63
CA ILE A 749 30.44 -5.05 21.80
C ILE A 749 31.10 -6.40 21.49
N ALA A 750 32.42 -6.49 21.69
CA ALA A 750 33.13 -7.78 21.67
C ALA A 750 34.00 -7.96 22.91
N LEU A 751 34.00 -9.15 23.44
CA LEU A 751 34.83 -9.59 24.57
C LEU A 751 36.10 -10.25 24.02
N ILE A 752 37.25 -9.80 24.45
CA ILE A 752 38.51 -10.43 24.11
C ILE A 752 39.01 -11.13 25.37
N ASN A 753 39.11 -12.44 25.31
CA ASN A 753 39.57 -13.22 26.47
C ASN A 753 41.11 -13.27 26.55
N SER A 754 41.65 -13.86 27.61
CA SER A 754 43.06 -14.00 27.85
C SER A 754 43.79 -14.91 26.83
N ALA A 755 43.04 -15.63 26.01
CA ALA A 755 43.53 -16.45 24.90
C ALA A 755 43.42 -15.72 23.54
N GLU A 756 43.14 -14.40 23.56
CA GLU A 756 42.92 -13.55 22.38
C GLU A 756 41.70 -13.94 21.51
N ALA A 757 40.84 -14.83 21.98
CA ALA A 757 39.58 -15.14 21.27
C ALA A 757 38.58 -14.01 21.42
N ILE A 758 37.93 -13.64 20.31
CA ILE A 758 36.97 -12.53 20.23
C ILE A 758 35.54 -13.09 20.21
N HIS A 759 34.74 -12.66 21.17
CA HIS A 759 33.34 -13.04 21.32
C HIS A 759 32.45 -11.82 21.19
N SER A 760 31.83 -11.61 20.02
CA SER A 760 30.92 -10.50 19.79
C SER A 760 29.56 -10.75 20.46
N LEU A 761 29.07 -9.77 21.18
CA LEU A 761 27.72 -9.78 21.76
C LEU A 761 26.68 -9.34 20.74
N ASP A 762 25.44 -9.76 20.94
CA ASP A 762 24.27 -9.32 20.15
C ASP A 762 23.10 -8.96 21.08
N LEU A 763 21.94 -8.68 20.51
CA LEU A 763 20.73 -8.33 21.28
C LEU A 763 20.33 -9.39 22.30
N SER A 764 20.63 -10.67 22.07
CA SER A 764 20.29 -11.74 23.04
C SER A 764 21.10 -11.68 24.33
N ASN A 765 22.16 -10.92 24.36
CA ASN A 765 22.98 -10.68 25.56
C ASN A 765 22.46 -9.48 26.38
N ARG A 766 21.58 -8.66 25.83
CA ARG A 766 20.97 -7.55 26.59
C ARG A 766 20.11 -8.11 27.74
N ASP A 767 20.15 -7.44 28.91
CA ASP A 767 19.33 -7.82 30.05
C ASP A 767 17.84 -7.77 29.66
N GLY A 768 17.08 -8.74 30.18
CA GLY A 768 15.68 -8.94 29.80
C GLY A 768 15.48 -9.76 28.51
N LEU A 769 16.45 -9.80 27.60
CA LEU A 769 16.37 -10.60 26.38
C LEU A 769 17.10 -11.94 26.55
N SER A 770 16.57 -12.98 25.95
CA SER A 770 17.23 -14.30 25.91
C SER A 770 16.93 -14.99 24.59
N ARG A 771 17.94 -15.62 24.01
CA ARG A 771 17.81 -16.37 22.77
C ARG A 771 16.95 -17.61 22.95
N VAL A 772 15.90 -17.74 22.16
CA VAL A 772 15.13 -19.00 22.01
C VAL A 772 15.74 -19.83 20.86
N ASN A 773 15.99 -19.19 19.73
CA ASN A 773 16.70 -19.74 18.57
C ASN A 773 17.26 -18.60 17.71
N ASP A 774 17.73 -18.89 16.49
CA ASP A 774 18.35 -17.89 15.60
C ASP A 774 17.37 -16.85 15.04
N MET A 775 16.08 -17.04 15.22
CA MET A 775 15.03 -16.15 14.73
C MET A 775 14.17 -15.52 15.85
N VAL A 776 14.28 -16.03 17.09
CA VAL A 776 13.37 -15.64 18.16
C VAL A 776 14.15 -15.32 19.42
N LEU A 777 13.93 -14.14 19.95
CA LEU A 777 14.33 -13.72 21.28
C LEU A 777 13.10 -13.66 22.19
N ARG A 778 13.26 -13.99 23.47
CA ARG A 778 12.27 -13.80 24.51
C ARG A 778 12.57 -12.51 25.26
N ASN A 779 11.61 -11.60 25.32
CA ASN A 779 11.65 -10.40 26.16
C ASN A 779 10.95 -10.68 27.50
N ARG A 780 11.71 -10.75 28.58
CA ARG A 780 11.21 -10.99 29.95
C ARG A 780 10.72 -9.69 30.63
N LEU A 781 11.12 -8.54 30.08
CA LEU A 781 10.75 -7.22 30.60
C LEU A 781 9.55 -6.62 29.86
N ALA A 782 9.00 -7.30 28.87
CA ALA A 782 7.81 -6.85 28.18
C ALA A 782 6.68 -6.54 29.18
N LEU A 783 6.10 -5.36 29.07
CA LEU A 783 4.93 -5.00 29.88
C LEU A 783 3.77 -5.95 29.56
N PRO A 784 2.94 -6.33 30.52
CA PRO A 784 1.75 -7.12 30.24
C PRO A 784 0.74 -6.33 29.38
N ARG A 785 -0.08 -7.00 28.56
CA ARG A 785 -1.08 -6.37 27.70
C ARG A 785 -2.05 -5.45 28.47
N ALA A 786 -2.31 -5.75 29.73
CA ALA A 786 -3.00 -4.83 30.64
C ALA A 786 -2.29 -4.80 31.99
N PHE A 787 -2.21 -3.61 32.57
CA PHE A 787 -1.61 -3.41 33.88
C PHE A 787 -2.19 -2.21 34.60
N VAL A 788 -2.05 -2.19 35.92
CA VAL A 788 -2.49 -1.06 36.75
C VAL A 788 -1.27 -0.32 37.28
N MET A 789 -1.26 1.00 37.10
CA MET A 789 -0.21 1.88 37.58
C MET A 789 -0.81 3.02 38.42
N PRO A 790 -0.28 3.31 39.63
CA PRO A 790 -0.77 4.39 40.48
C PRO A 790 -0.76 5.75 39.80
N ARG A 791 -1.77 6.60 40.00
CA ARG A 791 -1.84 7.93 39.40
C ARG A 791 -0.65 8.82 39.80
N ALA A 792 -0.08 8.59 41.02
CA ALA A 792 1.10 9.30 41.49
C ALA A 792 2.36 9.08 40.61
N GLN A 793 2.38 8.05 39.80
CA GLN A 793 3.47 7.76 38.84
C GLN A 793 3.17 8.26 37.43
N ALA A 794 2.00 8.88 37.20
CA ALA A 794 1.64 9.41 35.89
C ALA A 794 2.14 10.87 35.74
N PHE A 795 2.43 11.24 34.51
CA PHE A 795 2.76 12.61 34.13
C PHE A 795 2.10 12.99 32.80
N SER A 796 2.03 14.28 32.53
CA SER A 796 1.43 14.83 31.30
C SER A 796 2.47 15.47 30.38
N PRO A 797 2.19 15.60 29.06
CA PRO A 797 3.08 16.27 28.11
C PRO A 797 3.39 17.73 28.43
N ALA A 798 2.61 18.37 29.31
CA ALA A 798 2.79 19.78 29.67
C ALA A 798 4.18 20.13 30.26
N ARG A 799 4.89 19.12 30.80
CA ARG A 799 6.26 19.27 31.32
C ARG A 799 7.28 19.61 30.23
N HIS A 800 7.06 19.13 29.02
CA HIS A 800 8.03 19.17 27.93
C HIS A 800 7.48 19.96 26.75
N ALA A 801 7.38 21.27 26.93
CA ALA A 801 6.89 22.17 25.88
C ALA A 801 7.71 22.00 24.57
N GLY A 802 7.01 21.68 23.49
CA GLY A 802 7.61 21.50 22.16
C GLY A 802 7.87 20.04 21.76
N LEU A 803 7.80 19.07 22.66
CA LEU A 803 7.91 17.64 22.33
C LEU A 803 6.52 17.00 22.12
N THR A 804 6.42 16.08 21.17
CA THR A 804 5.24 15.24 21.00
C THR A 804 5.21 14.16 22.09
N ALA A 805 4.04 13.54 22.31
CA ALA A 805 3.92 12.44 23.27
C ALA A 805 4.79 11.24 22.86
N THR A 806 4.93 10.96 21.56
CA THR A 806 5.81 9.91 21.03
C THR A 806 7.28 10.19 21.31
N GLN A 807 7.73 11.44 21.14
CA GLN A 807 9.09 11.86 21.49
C GLN A 807 9.35 11.78 22.98
N LEU A 808 8.34 12.06 23.81
CA LEU A 808 8.47 11.94 25.27
C LEU A 808 8.62 10.48 25.71
N VAL A 809 7.79 9.58 25.17
CA VAL A 809 7.89 8.14 25.46
C VAL A 809 9.21 7.56 25.00
N ALA A 810 9.71 8.03 23.86
CA ALA A 810 11.02 7.66 23.33
C ALA A 810 12.17 8.39 24.02
N SER A 811 11.91 9.31 24.97
CA SER A 811 12.96 10.00 25.68
C SER A 811 13.67 9.06 26.65
N PRO A 812 15.03 9.07 26.68
CA PRO A 812 15.82 8.15 27.50
C PRO A 812 15.61 8.28 29.00
N ASP A 813 15.11 9.39 29.47
CA ASP A 813 14.81 9.66 30.90
C ASP A 813 13.45 9.07 31.35
N VAL A 814 12.67 8.52 30.43
CA VAL A 814 11.40 7.86 30.74
C VAL A 814 11.61 6.36 30.98
N ASN A 815 11.43 5.92 32.21
CA ASN A 815 11.42 4.51 32.56
C ASN A 815 9.98 3.99 32.55
N LEU A 816 9.62 3.26 31.49
CA LEU A 816 8.27 2.74 31.26
C LEU A 816 7.76 1.78 32.35
N HIS A 817 8.66 1.17 33.13
CA HIS A 817 8.29 0.31 34.27
C HIS A 817 7.93 1.09 35.56
N SER A 818 8.24 2.38 35.59
CA SER A 818 8.02 3.22 36.76
C SER A 818 7.31 4.54 36.48
N MET A 819 7.14 4.87 35.20
CA MET A 819 6.49 6.11 34.74
C MET A 819 5.41 5.81 33.71
N LEU A 820 4.30 6.57 33.77
CA LEU A 820 3.19 6.48 32.82
C LEU A 820 2.89 7.87 32.25
N LEU A 821 3.00 8.02 30.95
CA LEU A 821 2.52 9.23 30.26
C LEU A 821 1.01 9.11 30.04
N VAL A 822 0.23 10.07 30.55
CA VAL A 822 -1.23 10.14 30.32
C VAL A 822 -1.61 11.43 29.64
N GLU A 823 -2.42 11.34 28.58
CA GLU A 823 -2.91 12.50 27.84
C GLU A 823 -4.42 12.66 28.01
N GLY A 824 -4.86 13.90 28.14
CA GLY A 824 -6.28 14.27 28.13
C GLY A 824 -7.00 14.12 29.47
N ASP A 825 -6.33 13.69 30.54
CA ASP A 825 -6.87 13.77 31.90
C ASP A 825 -6.36 15.04 32.59
N PRO A 826 -7.25 16.00 32.96
CA PRO A 826 -6.85 17.22 33.64
C PRO A 826 -6.30 16.99 35.06
N ASN A 827 -6.56 15.82 35.63
CA ASN A 827 -6.08 15.43 36.96
C ASN A 827 -4.71 14.72 36.94
N THR A 828 -4.13 14.48 35.77
CA THR A 828 -2.79 13.89 35.65
C THR A 828 -1.74 14.89 36.15
N PRO A 829 -0.87 14.50 37.11
CA PRO A 829 0.24 15.34 37.52
C PRO A 829 1.16 15.68 36.35
N SER A 830 1.79 16.87 36.36
CA SER A 830 2.79 17.21 35.36
C SER A 830 4.09 16.42 35.54
N GLU A 831 4.35 15.92 36.75
CA GLU A 831 5.48 15.04 37.08
C GLU A 831 5.05 13.88 37.95
N PRO A 832 5.71 12.71 37.88
CA PRO A 832 5.45 11.60 38.80
C PRO A 832 5.74 11.99 40.24
N SER A 833 4.88 11.61 41.15
CA SER A 833 5.04 11.82 42.60
C SER A 833 4.69 10.55 43.36
N GLY A 834 5.58 10.05 44.23
CA GLY A 834 5.34 8.90 45.05
C GLY A 834 6.36 7.76 44.88
N ALA A 835 6.26 6.77 45.79
CA ALA A 835 7.12 5.59 45.73
C ALA A 835 6.74 4.68 44.54
N GLN A 836 7.74 4.06 43.99
CA GLN A 836 7.56 3.05 42.93
C GLN A 836 6.66 1.91 43.45
N ALA A 837 5.51 1.72 42.82
CA ALA A 837 4.63 0.60 43.12
C ALA A 837 4.79 -0.51 42.08
N ALA A 838 4.60 -1.73 42.48
CA ALA A 838 4.61 -2.85 41.55
C ALA A 838 3.41 -2.75 40.60
N ILE A 839 3.64 -3.09 39.32
CA ILE A 839 2.59 -3.25 38.33
C ILE A 839 1.67 -4.40 38.80
N ALA A 840 0.38 -4.10 38.99
CA ALA A 840 -0.57 -5.10 39.45
C ALA A 840 -1.03 -6.00 38.29
N ALA A 841 -1.16 -7.27 38.57
CA ALA A 841 -1.64 -8.25 37.59
C ALA A 841 -3.11 -8.01 37.23
N THR A 842 -3.43 -8.22 35.95
CA THR A 842 -4.77 -8.11 35.39
C THR A 842 -5.11 -9.36 34.60
N SER A 843 -6.42 -9.57 34.31
CA SER A 843 -6.84 -10.58 33.36
C SER A 843 -7.56 -9.90 32.17
N VAL A 844 -7.20 -10.26 30.95
CA VAL A 844 -7.77 -9.71 29.72
C VAL A 844 -8.53 -10.80 29.00
N GLN A 845 -9.74 -10.48 28.54
CA GLN A 845 -10.58 -11.37 27.76
C GLN A 845 -11.11 -10.63 26.53
N ASP A 846 -10.78 -11.09 25.33
CA ASP A 846 -11.37 -10.63 24.08
C ASP A 846 -12.73 -11.31 23.89
N LEU A 847 -13.82 -10.53 23.91
CA LEU A 847 -15.19 -11.02 23.73
C LEU A 847 -15.62 -10.96 22.26
N GLY A 848 -14.73 -10.56 21.38
CA GLY A 848 -14.91 -10.41 19.95
C GLY A 848 -14.08 -9.25 19.42
N PRO A 849 -14.09 -9.00 18.12
CA PRO A 849 -13.20 -8.00 17.51
C PRO A 849 -13.42 -6.57 18.03
N ASN A 850 -14.63 -6.28 18.54
CA ASN A 850 -15.02 -4.93 18.94
C ASN A 850 -15.16 -4.76 20.47
N VAL A 851 -14.90 -5.78 21.29
CA VAL A 851 -15.13 -5.76 22.73
C VAL A 851 -14.01 -6.45 23.49
N VAL A 852 -13.42 -5.74 24.45
CA VAL A 852 -12.39 -6.26 25.36
C VAL A 852 -12.82 -6.04 26.78
N ARG A 853 -12.72 -7.08 27.62
CA ARG A 853 -12.99 -7.02 29.05
C ARG A 853 -11.71 -7.23 29.85
N VAL A 854 -11.53 -6.42 30.87
CA VAL A 854 -10.38 -6.49 31.78
C VAL A 854 -10.88 -6.53 33.20
N THR A 855 -10.33 -7.47 34.02
CA THR A 855 -10.50 -7.45 35.46
C THR A 855 -9.19 -6.97 36.09
N ALA A 856 -9.29 -5.97 36.96
CA ALA A 856 -8.12 -5.32 37.53
C ALA A 856 -8.35 -5.02 39.03
N THR A 857 -7.27 -4.97 39.81
CA THR A 857 -7.30 -4.57 41.22
C THR A 857 -6.41 -3.36 41.42
N ALA A 858 -6.95 -2.28 41.97
CA ALA A 858 -6.22 -1.06 42.28
C ALA A 858 -6.14 -0.92 43.81
N ALA A 859 -4.94 -0.84 44.39
CA ALA A 859 -4.74 -0.62 45.82
C ALA A 859 -4.90 0.86 46.22
N VAL A 860 -4.62 1.76 45.29
CA VAL A 860 -4.68 3.21 45.41
C VAL A 860 -5.31 3.79 44.15
N PRO A 861 -5.70 5.08 44.11
CA PRO A 861 -6.14 5.70 42.87
C PRO A 861 -5.11 5.47 41.75
N SER A 862 -5.53 4.84 40.67
CA SER A 862 -4.64 4.30 39.61
C SER A 862 -5.20 4.53 38.23
N TYR A 863 -4.39 4.20 37.23
CA TYR A 863 -4.84 3.98 35.84
C TYR A 863 -4.71 2.50 35.49
N LEU A 864 -5.77 1.92 34.94
CA LEU A 864 -5.64 0.71 34.14
C LEU A 864 -5.15 1.12 32.76
N VAL A 865 -4.05 0.57 32.31
CA VAL A 865 -3.54 0.68 30.95
C VAL A 865 -3.84 -0.62 30.21
N LEU A 866 -4.38 -0.51 28.99
CA LEU A 866 -4.53 -1.62 28.05
C LEU A 866 -3.67 -1.30 26.85
N ASP A 867 -2.60 -2.05 26.64
CA ASP A 867 -1.60 -1.87 25.59
C ASP A 867 -2.12 -2.27 24.20
N ASP A 868 -3.31 -1.77 23.91
CA ASP A 868 -3.93 -1.80 22.60
C ASP A 868 -4.15 -0.37 22.12
N PHE A 869 -4.01 -0.16 20.79
CA PHE A 869 -4.05 1.15 20.16
C PHE A 869 -5.29 1.96 20.55
N TYR A 870 -5.07 3.22 20.93
CA TYR A 870 -6.14 4.18 21.20
C TYR A 870 -6.77 4.70 19.90
N HIS A 871 -8.09 4.66 19.84
CA HIS A 871 -8.91 5.38 18.87
C HIS A 871 -10.10 6.01 19.60
N ARG A 872 -10.52 7.21 19.17
CA ARG A 872 -11.63 7.93 19.81
C ARG A 872 -12.99 7.21 19.74
N GLY A 873 -13.11 6.18 18.90
CA GLY A 873 -14.28 5.31 18.84
C GLY A 873 -14.34 4.26 19.96
N TRP A 874 -13.30 4.12 20.78
CA TRP A 874 -13.35 3.28 21.96
C TRP A 874 -14.06 3.98 23.11
N THR A 875 -15.06 3.34 23.67
CA THR A 875 -15.75 3.70 24.91
C THR A 875 -15.37 2.71 25.99
N ALA A 876 -15.50 3.12 27.27
CA ALA A 876 -15.24 2.24 28.41
C ALA A 876 -16.35 2.31 29.45
N ARG A 877 -16.57 1.20 30.12
CA ARG A 877 -17.38 1.12 31.35
C ARG A 877 -16.53 0.49 32.44
N VAL A 878 -16.54 1.11 33.63
CA VAL A 878 -15.93 0.57 34.84
C VAL A 878 -17.09 0.17 35.78
N ASP A 879 -17.19 -1.10 36.11
CA ASP A 879 -18.29 -1.66 36.93
C ASP A 879 -19.67 -1.29 36.38
N GLY A 880 -19.80 -1.32 35.06
CA GLY A 880 -21.02 -0.97 34.33
C GLY A 880 -21.28 0.53 34.16
N GLN A 881 -20.51 1.43 34.80
CA GLN A 881 -20.66 2.87 34.69
C GLN A 881 -19.77 3.45 33.57
N PRO A 882 -20.26 4.38 32.76
CA PRO A 882 -19.45 5.00 31.72
C PRO A 882 -18.20 5.68 32.30
N SER A 883 -17.05 5.42 31.68
CA SER A 883 -15.76 6.03 32.05
C SER A 883 -15.08 6.60 30.81
N ARG A 884 -14.29 7.65 31.01
CA ARG A 884 -13.53 8.27 29.95
C ARG A 884 -12.29 7.43 29.64
N VAL A 885 -12.00 7.25 28.34
CA VAL A 885 -10.76 6.61 27.86
C VAL A 885 -9.72 7.69 27.61
N PHE A 886 -8.54 7.55 28.18
CA PHE A 886 -7.38 8.42 28.02
C PHE A 886 -6.34 7.75 27.13
N ILE A 887 -5.36 8.53 26.66
CA ILE A 887 -4.21 7.99 25.93
C ILE A 887 -3.08 7.76 26.94
N ALA A 888 -2.57 6.53 26.96
CA ALA A 888 -1.40 6.14 27.74
C ALA A 888 -0.19 5.93 26.84
N ASN A 889 0.99 6.34 27.31
CA ASN A 889 2.26 6.15 26.61
C ASN A 889 2.20 6.49 25.12
N ALA A 890 1.57 7.62 24.78
CA ALA A 890 1.38 8.17 23.44
C ALA A 890 0.47 7.36 22.50
N LEU A 891 0.18 6.09 22.79
CA LEU A 891 -0.44 5.18 21.80
C LEU A 891 -1.61 4.37 22.35
N PHE A 892 -1.60 3.99 23.64
CA PHE A 892 -2.46 2.97 24.23
C PHE A 892 -3.67 3.54 24.98
N ARG A 893 -4.58 2.69 25.42
CA ARG A 893 -5.79 3.07 26.14
C ARG A 893 -5.61 3.02 27.65
N ALA A 894 -6.15 4.01 28.36
CA ALA A 894 -6.21 3.96 29.81
C ALA A 894 -7.56 4.43 30.35
N VAL A 895 -7.94 3.94 31.54
CA VAL A 895 -9.06 4.43 32.32
C VAL A 895 -8.63 4.64 33.78
N ALA A 896 -9.20 5.66 34.41
CA ALA A 896 -8.93 5.94 35.82
C ALA A 896 -9.72 4.95 36.68
N LEU A 897 -9.07 4.40 37.74
CA LEU A 897 -9.65 3.53 38.74
C LEU A 897 -9.50 4.12 40.13
N GLU A 898 -10.54 3.95 40.96
CA GLU A 898 -10.46 4.14 42.39
C GLU A 898 -9.94 2.86 43.09
N PRO A 899 -9.59 2.87 44.37
CA PRO A 899 -9.17 1.65 45.05
C PRO A 899 -10.29 0.59 45.07
N GLY A 900 -9.95 -0.64 44.67
CA GLY A 900 -10.91 -1.76 44.60
C GLY A 900 -10.60 -2.78 43.54
N VAL A 901 -11.49 -3.76 43.43
CA VAL A 901 -11.52 -4.72 42.31
C VAL A 901 -12.55 -4.24 41.31
N HIS A 902 -12.16 -4.12 40.06
CA HIS A 902 -12.97 -3.53 39.00
C HIS A 902 -13.09 -4.47 37.80
N GLU A 903 -14.27 -4.46 37.15
CA GLU A 903 -14.49 -5.02 35.81
C GLU A 903 -14.59 -3.86 34.83
N ILE A 904 -13.71 -3.85 33.84
CA ILE A 904 -13.63 -2.81 32.82
C ILE A 904 -14.00 -3.42 31.46
N GLU A 905 -15.00 -2.85 30.80
CA GLU A 905 -15.39 -3.25 29.45
C GLU A 905 -15.13 -2.11 28.47
N PHE A 906 -14.27 -2.38 27.48
CA PHE A 906 -14.02 -1.51 26.35
C PHE A 906 -14.85 -1.95 25.15
N ARG A 907 -15.52 -1.00 24.45
CA ARG A 907 -16.30 -1.22 23.24
C ARG A 907 -15.90 -0.27 22.14
N PHE A 908 -15.75 -0.78 20.92
CA PHE A 908 -15.45 0.03 19.75
C PHE A 908 -16.77 0.45 19.06
N GLU A 909 -17.16 1.70 19.24
CA GLU A 909 -18.43 2.28 18.77
C GLU A 909 -18.20 3.68 18.16
N PRO A 910 -17.52 3.77 16.97
CA PRO A 910 -17.18 5.06 16.38
C PRO A 910 -18.42 5.82 15.93
N LEU A 911 -18.57 7.06 16.41
CA LEU A 911 -19.71 7.94 16.11
C LEU A 911 -19.81 8.24 14.60
N SER A 912 -18.67 8.35 13.91
CA SER A 912 -18.63 8.57 12.47
C SER A 912 -19.31 7.45 11.67
N GLN A 913 -19.17 6.20 12.13
CA GLN A 913 -19.85 5.07 11.51
C GLN A 913 -21.36 5.10 11.74
N LEU A 914 -21.81 5.41 12.95
CA LEU A 914 -23.22 5.53 13.25
C LEU A 914 -23.89 6.63 12.41
N ILE A 915 -23.27 7.82 12.37
CA ILE A 915 -23.75 8.94 11.55
C ILE A 915 -23.75 8.52 10.07
N GLY A 916 -22.65 7.90 9.60
CA GLY A 916 -22.54 7.41 8.23
C GLY A 916 -23.64 6.41 7.87
N ALA A 917 -23.91 5.45 8.76
CA ALA A 917 -24.98 4.47 8.55
C ALA A 917 -26.37 5.12 8.46
N VAL A 918 -26.66 6.09 9.33
CA VAL A 918 -27.93 6.85 9.29
C VAL A 918 -28.06 7.65 7.98
N VAL A 919 -27.00 8.37 7.58
CA VAL A 919 -27.00 9.12 6.32
C VAL A 919 -27.17 8.19 5.13
N SER A 920 -26.47 7.06 5.08
CA SER A 920 -26.61 6.06 4.01
C SER A 920 -28.01 5.46 3.96
N ALA A 921 -28.61 5.13 5.10
CA ALA A 921 -29.97 4.58 5.16
C ALA A 921 -31.04 5.57 4.68
N ILE A 922 -30.96 6.83 5.13
CA ILE A 922 -31.88 7.90 4.67
C ILE A 922 -31.70 8.12 3.17
N SER A 923 -30.46 8.19 2.68
CA SER A 923 -30.16 8.38 1.26
C SER A 923 -30.69 7.22 0.41
N LEU A 924 -30.59 5.98 0.89
CA LEU A 924 -31.13 4.81 0.23
C LEU A 924 -32.66 4.90 0.12
N LEU A 925 -33.36 5.27 1.20
CA LEU A 925 -34.80 5.46 1.19
C LEU A 925 -35.23 6.53 0.19
N VAL A 926 -34.52 7.66 0.16
CA VAL A 926 -34.76 8.76 -0.79
C VAL A 926 -34.58 8.27 -2.24
N VAL A 927 -33.47 7.62 -2.54
CA VAL A 927 -33.16 7.13 -3.89
C VAL A 927 -34.18 6.08 -4.33
N LEU A 928 -34.52 5.11 -3.50
CA LEU A 928 -35.52 4.10 -3.82
C LEU A 928 -36.91 4.73 -4.03
N THR A 929 -37.28 5.73 -3.25
CA THR A 929 -38.55 6.48 -3.41
C THR A 929 -38.57 7.21 -4.74
N LEU A 930 -37.49 7.91 -5.12
CA LEU A 930 -37.38 8.59 -6.41
C LEU A 930 -37.45 7.63 -7.59
N ILE A 931 -36.79 6.45 -7.50
CA ILE A 931 -36.87 5.39 -8.51
C ILE A 931 -38.33 4.89 -8.62
N ALA A 932 -38.93 4.52 -7.49
CA ALA A 932 -40.31 4.02 -7.47
C ALA A 932 -41.34 5.07 -8.00
N TRP A 933 -41.14 6.33 -7.64
CA TRP A 933 -41.99 7.43 -8.14
C TRP A 933 -41.81 7.64 -9.67
N GLY A 934 -40.59 7.56 -10.16
CA GLY A 934 -40.28 7.62 -11.60
C GLY A 934 -40.92 6.44 -12.38
N LEU A 935 -40.88 5.21 -11.83
CA LEU A 935 -41.49 4.02 -12.45
C LEU A 935 -43.01 4.03 -12.45
N ARG A 936 -43.69 4.51 -11.37
CA ARG A 936 -45.18 4.50 -11.27
C ARG A 936 -45.86 5.50 -12.22
N ARG A 937 -45.16 6.48 -12.67
CA ARG A 937 -45.70 7.54 -13.51
C ARG A 937 -45.18 7.56 -14.95
N GLY A 938 -44.32 6.62 -15.35
CA GLY A 938 -43.83 6.30 -16.69
C GLY A 938 -44.71 5.28 -17.32
#